data_295a539cb9a7c8b54431e479adb33b86
#
_entry.id   295a539cb9a7c8b54431e479adb33b86
#
_cell.length_a   1.000
_cell.length_b   1.000
_cell.length_c   1.000
_cell.angle_alpha   90.00
_cell.angle_beta   90.00
_cell.angle_gamma   90.00
#
_symmetry.space_group_name_H-M   'P 1'
#
loop_
_entity.id
_entity.type
_entity.pdbx_description
1 polymer ?
#
loop_
_entity_poly.entity_id
_entity_poly.type
_entity_poly.pdbx_seq_one_letter_code
_entity_poly.pdbx_strand_id
1 'polypeptide(L)'
;MNDILFGNNNKAVIKKLANRSFRSNKMRNVIAVIAIALTTFLFTAVLTIGMGAKGTLEYNMAKMIGTGADALVQGLSEEQFQQLKENSMFEKVGCWVPIEIMTNTNRMVAEIDYADQPQLELRMQTPRTGSAPQKANEVLVSANILKDLNIEEKIGAEIPVEFKNRQSGQMYHFDMIVSGIYDTPNEKSESVIVSKAFMEENPEMMNEIAQGREGCGIYDADVIMRDSSMVKERISEFVRSIGGNPDDRSAENYIRVAPNTFLSNNSGGSIMWLVAGVFGVLFMFCGYLLIYNVFEIAVTNDIRQYGLLRTVGTTSQQIKRLVNRQALYLFLIGTPFGLLFGILLGRSILPAALQMFAADYSGKNIEVSTLPYLGIIAGAILFSGLTVYISTRKSVKKASRVSPIEAIRYVEQDTISIKRKKTNTGAVIPRMAKANLQRNKRRTVFIVISLTLSIVLLNSVFIFSGSFDEATYIQKQTRSDFAVYNPDIQAAWGDEFGHSCTVSEKSVEEIEQKPGVMNEVRLYRNTFEDDHIACDWGPSFSIDNTNKYAYVLPDSLNLGWTEGEEDYAALTADNLPLGNVYGFSENLLNKMDIIEGESDVSVLKEKLWNGNNVILVSHYNDKGNLSGGADNVYYFGLSVGDTIQFYENGVPTEEFTVIAKAAVTSNEMTLTGGGDNIATDVGGPKIYMSENKFKEIYETPTLYGFLFDVEEQYQQDMENYLMRDTDVSYNSISTLKADVLGIKNVVLLVGGMIGAVFALVGLINFINLVMTNIITRRHEFATMQSIGMTNRQLRKMMISESFSYVLLAGIVGTLAAAALGMTLLRAFVENGPTSMMMTFQITLLPALIMLILFLALAFIVPVVALRLFNNRSVVERLRVNE
;
A
#
# COMPACT_ATOMS: atom_id res chain seq x y z
N MET A 1 38.60 46.26 9.20
CA MET A 1 38.85 47.37 10.09
C MET A 1 37.55 47.84 10.72
N ASN A 2 37.33 47.45 11.92
CA ASN A 2 36.61 48.01 13.06
C ASN A 2 35.08 48.22 12.98
N ASP A 3 34.34 47.21 13.33
CA ASP A 3 32.96 47.28 13.85
C ASP A 3 32.98 47.55 15.41
N ILE A 4 33.96 48.21 15.97
CA ILE A 4 34.22 48.20 17.44
C ILE A 4 33.70 49.49 18.15
N LEU A 5 33.28 50.52 17.43
CA LEU A 5 32.79 51.74 18.10
C LEU A 5 31.31 51.99 17.76
N PHE A 6 30.46 51.76 18.73
CA PHE A 6 28.99 51.95 18.76
C PHE A 6 28.17 50.85 18.12
N GLY A 7 27.80 49.91 18.95
CA GLY A 7 26.70 48.97 18.64
C GLY A 7 25.38 49.74 18.50
N ASN A 8 25.20 50.48 17.41
CA ASN A 8 23.94 51.12 17.09
C ASN A 8 22.89 50.10 16.60
N ASN A 9 22.34 49.39 17.58
CA ASN A 9 21.41 48.27 17.38
C ASN A 9 19.98 48.81 17.27
N ASN A 10 19.74 49.74 16.35
CA ASN A 10 18.44 50.40 16.17
C ASN A 10 17.42 49.46 15.50
N LYS A 11 17.01 48.41 16.26
CA LYS A 11 16.06 47.38 15.80
C LYS A 11 14.73 47.95 15.28
N ALA A 12 14.32 49.13 15.84
CA ALA A 12 13.09 49.82 15.44
C ALA A 12 13.18 50.42 14.03
N VAL A 13 14.32 50.99 13.68
CA VAL A 13 14.54 51.59 12.33
C VAL A 13 14.58 50.48 11.27
N ILE A 14 15.26 49.35 11.56
CA ILE A 14 15.32 48.20 10.64
C ILE A 14 13.91 47.64 10.44
N LYS A 15 13.08 47.55 11.51
CA LYS A 15 11.68 47.12 11.42
C LYS A 15 10.85 48.06 10.53
N LYS A 16 11.02 49.37 10.69
CA LYS A 16 10.27 50.37 9.93
C LYS A 16 10.69 50.36 8.44
N LEU A 17 11.99 50.19 8.15
CA LEU A 17 12.52 50.07 6.79
C LEU A 17 12.02 48.75 6.14
N ALA A 18 12.06 47.62 6.85
CA ALA A 18 11.57 46.36 6.34
C ALA A 18 10.08 46.44 5.96
N ASN A 19 9.25 47.06 6.82
CA ASN A 19 7.82 47.24 6.57
C ASN A 19 7.54 48.17 5.35
N ARG A 20 8.29 49.26 5.23
CA ARG A 20 8.12 50.14 4.07
C ARG A 20 8.56 49.50 2.76
N SER A 21 9.70 48.82 2.75
CA SER A 21 10.17 48.06 1.59
C SER A 21 9.22 46.91 1.21
N PHE A 22 8.66 46.25 2.23
CA PHE A 22 7.64 45.19 2.01
C PHE A 22 6.39 45.77 1.32
N ARG A 23 5.84 46.86 1.81
CA ARG A 23 4.63 47.51 1.24
C ARG A 23 4.83 48.06 -0.16
N SER A 24 6.05 48.52 -0.53
CA SER A 24 6.34 49.09 -1.85
C SER A 24 6.43 48.05 -2.96
N ASN A 25 6.76 46.79 -2.63
CA ASN A 25 7.04 45.75 -3.62
C ASN A 25 5.91 44.68 -3.71
N LYS A 26 4.64 45.12 -3.88
CA LYS A 26 3.45 44.25 -3.81
C LYS A 26 3.51 43.02 -4.73
N MET A 27 3.76 43.21 -6.05
CA MET A 27 3.79 42.08 -7.03
C MET A 27 4.85 41.03 -6.68
N ARG A 28 6.04 41.46 -6.29
CA ARG A 28 7.12 40.58 -5.88
C ARG A 28 6.73 39.77 -4.64
N ASN A 29 6.13 40.42 -3.66
CA ASN A 29 5.73 39.77 -2.41
C ASN A 29 4.61 38.75 -2.64
N VAL A 30 3.65 39.06 -3.52
CA VAL A 30 2.60 38.09 -3.91
C VAL A 30 3.22 36.82 -4.50
N ILE A 31 4.16 36.96 -5.44
CA ILE A 31 4.85 35.82 -6.06
C ILE A 31 5.61 35.00 -4.99
N ALA A 32 6.30 35.70 -4.06
CA ALA A 32 7.03 35.02 -2.97
C ALA A 32 6.11 34.31 -1.99
N VAL A 33 4.96 34.91 -1.62
CA VAL A 33 3.93 34.31 -0.77
C VAL A 33 3.35 33.05 -1.43
N ILE A 34 3.01 33.15 -2.72
CA ILE A 34 2.52 32.01 -3.49
C ILE A 34 3.56 30.87 -3.52
N ALA A 35 4.85 31.22 -3.72
CA ALA A 35 5.93 30.25 -3.72
C ALA A 35 6.05 29.48 -2.39
N ILE A 36 6.02 30.23 -1.27
CA ILE A 36 6.07 29.66 0.08
C ILE A 36 4.80 28.86 0.38
N ALA A 37 3.62 29.42 0.05
CA ALA A 37 2.34 28.74 0.24
C ALA A 37 2.28 27.40 -0.52
N LEU A 38 2.72 27.36 -1.78
CA LEU A 38 2.77 26.13 -2.58
C LEU A 38 3.75 25.10 -2.01
N THR A 39 4.92 25.54 -1.55
CA THR A 39 5.88 24.62 -0.92
C THR A 39 5.31 24.01 0.37
N THR A 40 4.68 24.84 1.21
CA THR A 40 4.03 24.40 2.44
C THR A 40 2.82 23.51 2.13
N PHE A 41 1.98 23.91 1.18
CA PHE A 41 0.82 23.16 0.70
C PHE A 41 1.19 21.75 0.26
N LEU A 42 2.20 21.64 -0.62
CA LEU A 42 2.65 20.35 -1.14
C LEU A 42 3.10 19.40 -0.01
N PHE A 43 3.92 19.91 0.90
CA PHE A 43 4.42 19.12 2.01
C PHE A 43 3.29 18.74 2.99
N THR A 44 2.40 19.68 3.30
CA THR A 44 1.25 19.43 4.18
C THR A 44 0.28 18.43 3.55
N ALA A 45 -0.06 18.60 2.27
CA ALA A 45 -0.98 17.68 1.57
C ALA A 45 -0.42 16.25 1.54
N VAL A 46 0.86 16.10 1.19
CA VAL A 46 1.51 14.78 1.15
C VAL A 46 1.57 14.13 2.52
N LEU A 47 1.92 14.89 3.58
CA LEU A 47 1.90 14.34 4.94
C LEU A 47 0.48 13.95 5.39
N THR A 48 -0.53 14.77 5.07
CA THR A 48 -1.92 14.48 5.45
C THR A 48 -2.42 13.23 4.75
N ILE A 49 -2.13 13.09 3.45
CA ILE A 49 -2.50 11.89 2.68
C ILE A 49 -1.69 10.68 3.16
N GLY A 50 -0.37 10.83 3.34
CA GLY A 50 0.50 9.72 3.76
C GLY A 50 0.14 9.18 5.14
N MET A 51 -0.16 10.03 6.10
CA MET A 51 -0.61 9.60 7.43
C MET A 51 -2.03 9.02 7.39
N GLY A 52 -2.92 9.60 6.58
CA GLY A 52 -4.25 9.05 6.36
C GLY A 52 -4.19 7.69 5.64
N ALA A 53 -3.37 7.55 4.61
CA ALA A 53 -3.16 6.29 3.90
C ALA A 53 -2.56 5.20 4.81
N LYS A 54 -1.61 5.56 5.69
CA LYS A 54 -1.06 4.63 6.69
C LYS A 54 -2.15 4.10 7.61
N GLY A 55 -2.92 4.99 8.25
CA GLY A 55 -4.00 4.58 9.17
C GLY A 55 -5.08 3.74 8.48
N THR A 56 -5.33 4.00 7.20
CA THR A 56 -6.29 3.22 6.42
C THR A 56 -5.73 1.87 6.01
N LEU A 57 -4.45 1.83 5.62
CA LEU A 57 -3.80 0.56 5.31
C LEU A 57 -3.77 -0.34 6.55
N GLU A 58 -3.41 0.20 7.70
CA GLU A 58 -3.46 -0.50 8.99
C GLU A 58 -4.89 -0.97 9.32
N TYR A 59 -5.89 -0.11 9.12
CA TYR A 59 -7.30 -0.48 9.33
C TYR A 59 -7.78 -1.57 8.36
N ASN A 60 -7.46 -1.46 7.06
CA ASN A 60 -7.86 -2.47 6.08
C ASN A 60 -7.11 -3.79 6.28
N MET A 61 -5.84 -3.74 6.67
CA MET A 61 -5.10 -4.94 7.07
C MET A 61 -5.70 -5.56 8.33
N ALA A 62 -6.02 -4.75 9.34
CA ALA A 62 -6.70 -5.24 10.54
C ALA A 62 -8.09 -5.82 10.21
N LYS A 63 -8.82 -5.22 9.26
CA LYS A 63 -10.08 -5.74 8.73
C LYS A 63 -9.88 -7.11 8.04
N MET A 64 -8.86 -7.23 7.21
CA MET A 64 -8.56 -8.46 6.47
C MET A 64 -8.10 -9.59 7.38
N ILE A 65 -7.32 -9.28 8.41
CA ILE A 65 -6.74 -10.22 9.38
C ILE A 65 -7.73 -10.52 10.54
N GLY A 66 -8.69 -9.63 10.76
CA GLY A 66 -9.65 -9.70 11.89
C GLY A 66 -9.18 -9.02 13.18
N THR A 67 -7.95 -8.52 13.25
CA THR A 67 -7.41 -7.83 14.43
C THR A 67 -6.41 -6.73 14.08
N GLY A 68 -6.41 -5.66 14.87
CA GLY A 68 -5.40 -4.59 14.83
C GLY A 68 -4.22 -4.79 15.77
N ALA A 69 -4.04 -5.99 16.33
CA ALA A 69 -2.96 -6.31 17.26
C ALA A 69 -1.63 -6.58 16.56
N ASP A 70 -0.51 -6.29 17.24
CA ASP A 70 0.84 -6.62 16.77
C ASP A 70 1.14 -8.12 16.88
N ALA A 71 0.51 -8.80 17.83
CA ALA A 71 0.62 -10.25 18.02
C ALA A 71 -0.56 -10.82 18.80
N LEU A 72 -0.80 -12.11 18.59
CA LEU A 72 -1.70 -12.96 19.37
C LEU A 72 -0.85 -13.88 20.27
N VAL A 73 -1.23 -13.99 21.53
CA VAL A 73 -0.63 -14.90 22.54
C VAL A 73 -1.74 -15.82 23.02
N GLN A 74 -1.61 -17.12 22.80
CA GLN A 74 -2.68 -18.10 23.07
C GLN A 74 -2.27 -19.14 24.10
N GLY A 75 -3.27 -19.63 24.83
CA GLY A 75 -3.10 -20.71 25.80
C GLY A 75 -2.60 -20.24 27.18
N LEU A 76 -2.92 -19.02 27.57
CA LEU A 76 -2.54 -18.45 28.88
C LEU A 76 -3.47 -18.94 30.00
N SER A 77 -2.90 -19.21 31.17
CA SER A 77 -3.68 -19.29 32.41
C SER A 77 -4.18 -17.90 32.82
N GLU A 78 -5.17 -17.83 33.71
CA GLU A 78 -5.65 -16.53 34.21
C GLU A 78 -4.54 -15.70 34.88
N GLU A 79 -3.65 -16.38 35.65
CA GLU A 79 -2.51 -15.72 36.31
C GLU A 79 -1.50 -15.17 35.32
N GLN A 80 -1.16 -15.94 34.28
CA GLN A 80 -0.24 -15.52 33.21
C GLN A 80 -0.83 -14.37 32.38
N PHE A 81 -2.14 -14.40 32.10
CA PHE A 81 -2.83 -13.30 31.44
C PHE A 81 -2.76 -12.01 32.26
N GLN A 82 -2.96 -12.07 33.59
CA GLN A 82 -2.83 -10.88 34.44
C GLN A 82 -1.40 -10.33 34.45
N GLN A 83 -0.38 -11.21 34.50
CA GLN A 83 1.02 -10.79 34.39
C GLN A 83 1.31 -10.10 33.05
N LEU A 84 0.74 -10.61 31.96
CA LEU A 84 0.86 -9.99 30.63
C LEU A 84 0.19 -8.62 30.60
N LYS A 85 -1.01 -8.49 31.15
CA LYS A 85 -1.78 -7.25 31.20
C LYS A 85 -1.10 -6.14 32.02
N GLU A 86 -0.38 -6.50 33.10
CA GLU A 86 0.33 -5.56 33.96
C GLU A 86 1.71 -5.16 33.42
N ASN A 87 2.22 -5.83 32.39
CA ASN A 87 3.55 -5.57 31.88
C ASN A 87 3.61 -4.29 31.03
N SER A 88 4.54 -3.40 31.40
CA SER A 88 4.71 -2.09 30.77
C SER A 88 5.22 -2.15 29.31
N MET A 89 5.61 -3.31 28.81
CA MET A 89 6.01 -3.52 27.42
C MET A 89 4.84 -3.35 26.47
N PHE A 90 3.64 -3.67 26.92
CA PHE A 90 2.42 -3.56 26.12
C PHE A 90 1.78 -2.17 26.27
N GLU A 91 1.25 -1.65 25.18
CA GLU A 91 0.42 -0.45 25.16
C GLU A 91 -1.04 -0.80 25.40
N LYS A 92 -1.51 -1.90 24.81
CA LYS A 92 -2.88 -2.40 24.93
C LYS A 92 -2.86 -3.91 24.94
N VAL A 93 -3.69 -4.50 25.81
CA VAL A 93 -3.90 -5.94 25.93
C VAL A 93 -5.40 -6.19 25.92
N GLY A 94 -5.88 -6.95 24.96
CA GLY A 94 -7.25 -7.45 24.89
C GLY A 94 -7.32 -8.88 25.39
N CYS A 95 -8.39 -9.22 26.09
CA CYS A 95 -8.70 -10.57 26.54
C CYS A 95 -9.71 -11.24 25.63
N TRP A 96 -9.39 -12.41 25.14
CA TRP A 96 -10.26 -13.24 24.33
C TRP A 96 -10.29 -14.66 24.89
N VAL A 97 -11.47 -15.27 24.99
CA VAL A 97 -11.65 -16.67 25.34
C VAL A 97 -12.60 -17.27 24.31
N PRO A 98 -12.08 -17.99 23.30
CA PRO A 98 -12.92 -18.72 22.35
C PRO A 98 -13.57 -19.91 23.08
N ILE A 99 -14.87 -20.06 22.87
CA ILE A 99 -15.68 -21.10 23.52
C ILE A 99 -15.95 -22.23 22.53
N GLU A 100 -16.73 -22.01 21.50
CA GLU A 100 -17.04 -22.98 20.47
C GLU A 100 -17.61 -22.29 19.20
N ILE A 101 -17.95 -23.09 18.20
CA ILE A 101 -18.61 -22.60 16.98
C ILE A 101 -20.10 -22.92 17.05
N MET A 102 -20.94 -21.97 16.69
CA MET A 102 -22.39 -22.19 16.57
C MET A 102 -22.69 -23.22 15.48
N THR A 103 -23.61 -24.14 15.78
CA THR A 103 -24.06 -25.17 14.83
C THR A 103 -25.37 -24.84 14.14
N ASN A 104 -26.06 -23.78 14.54
CA ASN A 104 -27.37 -23.39 14.03
C ASN A 104 -27.34 -22.15 13.11
N THR A 105 -26.17 -21.74 12.63
CA THR A 105 -26.02 -20.75 11.55
C THR A 105 -26.17 -21.40 10.18
N ASN A 106 -26.64 -20.65 9.17
CA ASN A 106 -26.95 -21.20 7.84
C ASN A 106 -25.89 -20.92 6.79
N ARG A 107 -25.25 -19.73 6.83
CA ARG A 107 -24.44 -19.20 5.71
C ARG A 107 -23.07 -18.70 6.16
N MET A 108 -22.78 -18.72 7.45
CA MET A 108 -21.55 -18.19 8.00
C MET A 108 -21.11 -18.99 9.21
N VAL A 109 -19.82 -18.91 9.48
CA VAL A 109 -19.25 -19.40 10.74
C VAL A 109 -19.43 -18.34 11.80
N ALA A 110 -20.10 -18.67 12.91
CA ALA A 110 -20.24 -17.81 14.07
C ALA A 110 -19.54 -18.44 15.26
N GLU A 111 -18.42 -17.83 15.68
CA GLU A 111 -17.68 -18.23 16.87
C GLU A 111 -18.38 -17.69 18.12
N ILE A 112 -18.41 -18.47 19.18
CA ILE A 112 -18.91 -18.06 20.48
C ILE A 112 -17.70 -17.71 21.33
N ASP A 113 -17.57 -16.44 21.70
CA ASP A 113 -16.38 -15.92 22.35
C ASP A 113 -16.74 -15.08 23.58
N TYR A 114 -15.83 -15.03 24.55
CA TYR A 114 -15.78 -13.92 25.49
C TYR A 114 -14.71 -12.91 25.05
N ALA A 115 -15.03 -11.65 25.10
CA ALA A 115 -14.09 -10.57 24.81
C ALA A 115 -14.26 -9.39 25.78
N ASP A 116 -13.14 -8.88 26.32
CA ASP A 116 -13.15 -7.67 27.12
C ASP A 116 -13.20 -6.40 26.23
N GLN A 117 -13.43 -5.23 26.83
CA GLN A 117 -13.57 -3.97 26.08
C GLN A 117 -12.34 -3.66 25.20
N PRO A 118 -11.07 -3.82 25.65
CA PRO A 118 -9.91 -3.67 24.80
C PRO A 118 -9.90 -4.62 23.60
N GLN A 119 -10.36 -5.86 23.78
CA GLN A 119 -10.44 -6.86 22.69
C GLN A 119 -11.47 -6.48 21.65
N LEU A 120 -12.66 -6.05 22.07
CA LEU A 120 -13.70 -5.57 21.15
C LEU A 120 -13.22 -4.40 20.28
N GLU A 121 -12.37 -3.54 20.83
CA GLU A 121 -11.76 -2.44 20.08
C GLU A 121 -10.69 -2.94 19.09
N LEU A 122 -9.85 -3.91 19.47
CA LEU A 122 -8.80 -4.48 18.63
C LEU A 122 -9.39 -5.26 17.44
N ARG A 123 -10.49 -5.96 17.66
CA ARG A 123 -11.21 -6.74 16.63
C ARG A 123 -12.32 -5.96 15.91
N MET A 124 -12.46 -4.67 16.19
CA MET A 124 -13.49 -3.79 15.59
C MET A 124 -14.94 -4.27 15.82
N GLN A 125 -15.17 -4.99 16.92
CA GLN A 125 -16.47 -5.54 17.34
C GLN A 125 -17.18 -4.65 18.37
N THR A 126 -16.84 -3.37 18.45
CA THR A 126 -17.50 -2.44 19.39
C THR A 126 -18.97 -2.26 19.04
N PRO A 127 -19.90 -2.27 20.02
CA PRO A 127 -21.33 -2.12 19.75
C PRO A 127 -21.66 -0.83 18.98
N ARG A 128 -22.35 -0.98 17.85
CA ARG A 128 -22.96 0.16 17.13
C ARG A 128 -24.20 0.65 17.86
N THR A 129 -24.98 -0.30 18.40
CA THR A 129 -26.23 -0.06 19.12
C THR A 129 -26.25 -0.94 20.36
N GLY A 130 -26.73 -0.41 21.48
CA GLY A 130 -26.73 -1.15 22.76
C GLY A 130 -25.38 -1.08 23.48
N SER A 131 -25.04 -2.14 24.21
CA SER A 131 -23.83 -2.26 25.02
C SER A 131 -23.26 -3.68 25.01
N ALA A 132 -22.00 -3.83 25.39
CA ALA A 132 -21.40 -5.14 25.65
C ALA A 132 -22.19 -5.91 26.73
N PRO A 133 -22.28 -7.24 26.63
CA PRO A 133 -23.07 -8.07 27.53
C PRO A 133 -22.51 -8.04 28.96
N GLN A 134 -23.41 -7.97 29.93
CA GLN A 134 -23.06 -7.92 31.38
C GLN A 134 -23.63 -9.11 32.12
N LYS A 135 -24.81 -9.61 31.73
CA LYS A 135 -25.48 -10.75 32.39
C LYS A 135 -25.21 -12.04 31.62
N ALA A 136 -25.34 -13.16 32.31
CA ALA A 136 -25.06 -14.47 31.72
C ALA A 136 -25.94 -14.82 30.49
N ASN A 137 -27.15 -14.27 30.41
CA ASN A 137 -28.03 -14.46 29.26
C ASN A 137 -27.99 -13.33 28.23
N GLU A 138 -27.00 -12.44 28.26
CA GLU A 138 -26.84 -11.38 27.31
C GLU A 138 -25.73 -11.67 26.31
N VAL A 139 -25.93 -11.26 25.04
CA VAL A 139 -24.91 -11.39 23.96
C VAL A 139 -24.79 -10.09 23.16
N LEU A 140 -23.58 -9.88 22.65
CA LEU A 140 -23.30 -8.91 21.61
C LEU A 140 -23.10 -9.68 20.30
N VAL A 141 -23.87 -9.34 19.26
CA VAL A 141 -23.88 -10.06 17.99
C VAL A 141 -23.71 -9.11 16.81
N SER A 142 -23.29 -9.63 15.68
CA SER A 142 -23.30 -8.84 14.43
C SER A 142 -24.69 -8.74 13.82
N ALA A 143 -24.88 -7.71 13.01
CA ALA A 143 -26.09 -7.56 12.23
C ALA A 143 -26.27 -8.72 11.23
N ASN A 144 -25.17 -9.31 10.75
CA ASN A 144 -25.20 -10.42 9.79
C ASN A 144 -25.66 -11.73 10.42
N ILE A 145 -25.24 -12.05 11.65
CA ILE A 145 -25.74 -13.23 12.40
C ILE A 145 -27.27 -13.12 12.60
N LEU A 146 -27.78 -11.95 13.00
CA LEU A 146 -29.23 -11.77 13.15
C LEU A 146 -29.97 -11.98 11.83
N LYS A 147 -29.41 -11.50 10.74
CA LYS A 147 -29.97 -11.69 9.40
C LYS A 147 -29.93 -13.16 8.96
N ASP A 148 -28.84 -13.85 9.23
CA ASP A 148 -28.69 -15.30 8.91
C ASP A 148 -29.73 -16.15 9.63
N LEU A 149 -29.97 -15.85 10.91
CA LEU A 149 -30.99 -16.51 11.72
C LEU A 149 -32.43 -15.99 11.47
N ASN A 150 -32.62 -15.07 10.53
CA ASN A 150 -33.89 -14.38 10.26
C ASN A 150 -34.52 -13.71 11.50
N ILE A 151 -33.70 -13.15 12.40
CA ILE A 151 -34.11 -12.43 13.59
C ILE A 151 -34.08 -10.91 13.32
N GLU A 152 -35.08 -10.18 13.84
CA GLU A 152 -35.15 -8.72 13.68
C GLU A 152 -33.97 -8.04 14.39
N GLU A 153 -33.28 -7.13 13.69
CA GLU A 153 -32.15 -6.33 14.20
C GLU A 153 -32.64 -5.36 15.30
N LYS A 154 -32.74 -5.85 16.55
CA LYS A 154 -33.28 -5.11 17.68
C LYS A 154 -32.65 -5.54 19.00
N ILE A 155 -32.32 -4.55 19.85
CA ILE A 155 -31.91 -4.80 21.24
C ILE A 155 -33.05 -5.43 22.01
N GLY A 156 -32.75 -6.50 22.74
CA GLY A 156 -33.73 -7.30 23.48
C GLY A 156 -34.37 -8.44 22.66
N ALA A 157 -33.95 -8.64 21.38
CA ALA A 157 -34.33 -9.81 20.63
C ALA A 157 -33.76 -11.08 21.29
N GLU A 158 -34.50 -12.19 21.25
CA GLU A 158 -34.04 -13.50 21.68
C GLU A 158 -33.33 -14.19 20.52
N ILE A 159 -32.15 -14.77 20.79
CA ILE A 159 -31.34 -15.52 19.83
C ILE A 159 -31.01 -16.91 20.42
N PRO A 160 -31.33 -18.00 19.69
CA PRO A 160 -30.89 -19.35 20.10
C PRO A 160 -29.40 -19.49 19.75
N VAL A 161 -28.59 -19.89 20.71
CA VAL A 161 -27.16 -20.18 20.56
C VAL A 161 -26.97 -21.67 20.80
N GLU A 162 -26.67 -22.42 19.75
CA GLU A 162 -26.47 -23.85 19.82
C GLU A 162 -25.04 -24.20 19.39
N PHE A 163 -24.38 -25.06 20.13
CA PHE A 163 -23.07 -25.58 19.77
C PHE A 163 -22.83 -26.98 20.33
N LYS A 164 -21.93 -27.71 19.68
CA LYS A 164 -21.49 -29.04 20.10
C LYS A 164 -20.08 -28.92 20.68
N ASN A 165 -19.91 -29.29 21.95
CA ASN A 165 -18.58 -29.39 22.52
C ASN A 165 -17.79 -30.49 21.81
N ARG A 166 -16.62 -30.15 21.28
CA ARG A 166 -15.78 -31.06 20.46
C ARG A 166 -15.21 -32.22 21.26
N GLN A 167 -14.95 -32.02 22.57
CA GLN A 167 -14.38 -33.07 23.44
C GLN A 167 -15.41 -34.07 23.92
N SER A 168 -16.52 -33.58 24.49
CA SER A 168 -17.55 -34.46 25.06
C SER A 168 -18.61 -34.91 24.04
N GLY A 169 -18.70 -34.24 22.89
CA GLY A 169 -19.77 -34.45 21.90
C GLY A 169 -21.14 -33.95 22.37
N GLN A 170 -21.21 -33.28 23.53
CA GLN A 170 -22.47 -32.82 24.12
C GLN A 170 -22.98 -31.58 23.40
N MET A 171 -24.27 -31.56 23.06
CA MET A 171 -24.96 -30.38 22.53
C MET A 171 -25.38 -29.45 23.66
N TYR A 172 -25.10 -28.17 23.50
CA TYR A 172 -25.53 -27.10 24.38
C TYR A 172 -26.52 -26.21 23.64
N HIS A 173 -27.53 -25.74 24.34
CA HIS A 173 -28.53 -24.80 23.82
C HIS A 173 -28.81 -23.72 24.85
N PHE A 174 -28.74 -22.47 24.45
CA PHE A 174 -28.98 -21.31 25.28
C PHE A 174 -29.88 -20.30 24.53
N ASP A 175 -30.94 -19.85 25.17
CA ASP A 175 -31.74 -18.72 24.71
C ASP A 175 -31.15 -17.43 25.26
N MET A 176 -30.50 -16.65 24.40
CA MET A 176 -29.76 -15.46 24.74
C MET A 176 -30.51 -14.20 24.33
N ILE A 177 -30.24 -13.08 25.00
CA ILE A 177 -30.85 -11.78 24.73
C ILE A 177 -29.81 -10.85 24.11
N VAL A 178 -30.11 -10.26 22.99
CA VAL A 178 -29.24 -9.31 22.31
C VAL A 178 -29.12 -8.01 23.13
N SER A 179 -27.97 -7.79 23.76
CA SER A 179 -27.64 -6.56 24.51
C SER A 179 -26.98 -5.48 23.66
N GLY A 180 -26.32 -5.89 22.57
CA GLY A 180 -25.65 -5.00 21.65
C GLY A 180 -25.56 -5.60 20.24
N ILE A 181 -25.43 -4.71 19.26
CA ILE A 181 -25.26 -5.09 17.87
C ILE A 181 -24.02 -4.36 17.33
N TYR A 182 -23.09 -5.10 16.68
CA TYR A 182 -21.93 -4.53 16.04
C TYR A 182 -21.96 -4.74 14.54
N ASP A 183 -21.19 -3.94 13.77
CA ASP A 183 -20.96 -4.16 12.37
C ASP A 183 -19.61 -4.84 12.20
N THR A 184 -19.60 -6.00 11.57
CA THR A 184 -18.36 -6.71 11.33
C THR A 184 -17.66 -6.19 10.08
N PRO A 185 -16.33 -6.10 10.11
CA PRO A 185 -15.56 -5.85 8.92
C PRO A 185 -15.38 -7.08 8.02
N ASN A 186 -15.54 -8.29 8.55
CA ASN A 186 -15.39 -9.55 7.81
C ASN A 186 -16.74 -10.28 7.76
N GLU A 187 -17.29 -10.46 6.57
CA GLU A 187 -18.61 -11.09 6.37
C GLU A 187 -18.59 -12.63 6.44
N LYS A 188 -17.39 -13.23 6.53
CA LYS A 188 -17.22 -14.69 6.43
C LYS A 188 -17.03 -15.39 7.78
N SER A 189 -16.49 -14.72 8.79
CA SER A 189 -16.30 -15.23 10.15
C SER A 189 -16.72 -14.16 11.13
N GLU A 190 -17.65 -14.51 12.02
CA GLU A 190 -18.27 -13.59 12.95
C GLU A 190 -18.35 -14.18 14.35
N SER A 191 -18.52 -13.34 15.37
CA SER A 191 -18.57 -13.80 16.75
C SER A 191 -19.87 -13.43 17.43
N VAL A 192 -20.39 -14.33 18.22
CA VAL A 192 -21.37 -14.10 19.28
C VAL A 192 -20.60 -13.91 20.58
N ILE A 193 -20.52 -12.67 21.04
CA ILE A 193 -19.75 -12.34 22.24
C ILE A 193 -20.62 -12.52 23.47
N VAL A 194 -20.22 -13.40 24.38
CA VAL A 194 -20.87 -13.63 25.67
C VAL A 194 -20.24 -12.79 26.80
N SER A 195 -20.95 -12.72 27.92
CA SER A 195 -20.45 -12.01 29.12
C SER A 195 -19.49 -12.88 29.95
N LYS A 196 -18.69 -12.23 30.82
CA LYS A 196 -17.92 -12.95 31.83
C LYS A 196 -18.82 -13.74 32.79
N ALA A 197 -20.01 -13.22 33.12
CA ALA A 197 -21.00 -13.91 33.93
C ALA A 197 -21.47 -15.23 33.31
N PHE A 198 -21.57 -15.32 31.98
CA PHE A 198 -21.89 -16.58 31.29
C PHE A 198 -20.86 -17.67 31.58
N MET A 199 -19.56 -17.35 31.50
CA MET A 199 -18.51 -18.30 31.81
C MET A 199 -18.51 -18.71 33.30
N GLU A 200 -18.74 -17.76 34.19
CA GLU A 200 -18.78 -17.99 35.64
C GLU A 200 -20.00 -18.84 36.08
N GLU A 201 -21.13 -18.74 35.39
CA GLU A 201 -22.34 -19.54 35.66
C GLU A 201 -22.28 -20.96 35.06
N ASN A 202 -21.37 -21.21 34.09
CA ASN A 202 -21.21 -22.48 33.41
C ASN A 202 -19.81 -23.10 33.60
N PRO A 203 -19.32 -23.32 34.82
CA PRO A 203 -17.95 -23.75 35.09
C PRO A 203 -17.64 -25.16 34.61
N GLU A 204 -18.62 -26.09 34.61
CA GLU A 204 -18.43 -27.45 34.12
C GLU A 204 -18.16 -27.48 32.62
N MET A 205 -18.96 -26.76 31.86
CA MET A 205 -18.78 -26.58 30.41
C MET A 205 -17.41 -25.93 30.11
N MET A 206 -17.03 -24.86 30.81
CA MET A 206 -15.74 -24.19 30.62
C MET A 206 -14.54 -25.08 30.95
N ASN A 207 -14.67 -25.99 31.95
CA ASN A 207 -13.66 -27.00 32.26
C ASN A 207 -13.52 -28.04 31.16
N GLU A 208 -14.62 -28.47 30.55
CA GLU A 208 -14.58 -29.39 29.41
C GLU A 208 -13.88 -28.74 28.21
N ILE A 209 -14.21 -27.51 27.91
CA ILE A 209 -13.55 -26.74 26.85
C ILE A 209 -12.05 -26.59 27.11
N ALA A 210 -11.67 -26.29 28.37
CA ALA A 210 -10.26 -26.18 28.77
C ALA A 210 -9.45 -27.48 28.55
N GLN A 211 -10.05 -28.64 28.76
CA GLN A 211 -9.38 -29.94 28.58
C GLN A 211 -9.04 -30.22 27.09
N GLY A 212 -9.75 -29.60 26.16
CA GLY A 212 -9.51 -29.77 24.74
C GLY A 212 -8.49 -28.78 24.14
N ARG A 213 -7.93 -27.88 24.96
CA ARG A 213 -7.04 -26.84 24.48
C ARG A 213 -5.57 -27.11 24.76
N GLU A 214 -4.72 -26.72 23.83
CA GLU A 214 -3.29 -26.70 24.03
C GLU A 214 -2.89 -25.54 24.95
N GLY A 215 -1.91 -25.76 25.82
CA GLY A 215 -1.30 -24.73 26.65
C GLY A 215 -1.67 -24.75 28.13
N CYS A 216 -1.38 -23.65 28.82
CA CYS A 216 -1.57 -23.51 30.28
C CYS A 216 -3.02 -23.17 30.67
N GLY A 217 -3.86 -22.73 29.72
CA GLY A 217 -5.22 -22.29 30.01
C GLY A 217 -6.02 -21.84 28.79
N ILE A 218 -7.16 -21.21 29.05
CA ILE A 218 -8.14 -20.85 28.00
C ILE A 218 -8.06 -19.40 27.56
N TYR A 219 -7.18 -18.59 28.15
CA TYR A 219 -7.11 -17.17 27.86
C TYR A 219 -6.18 -16.91 26.71
N ASP A 220 -6.69 -16.22 25.72
CA ASP A 220 -5.92 -15.67 24.60
C ASP A 220 -5.84 -14.16 24.71
N ALA A 221 -4.78 -13.57 24.20
CA ALA A 221 -4.55 -12.14 24.29
C ALA A 221 -4.10 -11.56 22.94
N ASP A 222 -4.84 -10.61 22.42
CA ASP A 222 -4.38 -9.69 21.38
C ASP A 222 -3.60 -8.54 22.00
N VAL A 223 -2.37 -8.29 21.56
CA VAL A 223 -1.48 -7.30 22.17
C VAL A 223 -0.97 -6.27 21.19
N ILE A 224 -0.94 -4.99 21.62
CA ILE A 224 -0.19 -3.92 20.95
C ILE A 224 1.04 -3.61 21.79
N MET A 225 2.22 -3.63 21.18
CA MET A 225 3.47 -3.30 21.82
C MET A 225 3.74 -1.79 21.79
N ARG A 226 4.38 -1.23 22.83
CA ARG A 226 4.88 0.18 22.79
C ARG A 226 6.01 0.36 21.77
N ASP A 227 6.75 -0.69 21.51
CA ASP A 227 7.81 -0.74 20.53
C ASP A 227 7.65 -2.03 19.72
N SER A 228 7.14 -1.90 18.50
CA SER A 228 6.83 -3.01 17.60
C SER A 228 8.09 -3.54 16.86
N SER A 229 9.29 -3.30 17.40
CA SER A 229 10.53 -3.93 16.90
C SER A 229 10.73 -5.30 17.53
N MET A 230 11.09 -6.31 16.73
CA MET A 230 11.37 -7.68 17.19
C MET A 230 10.22 -8.26 18.05
N VAL A 231 8.98 -8.15 17.54
CA VAL A 231 7.77 -8.52 18.27
C VAL A 231 7.83 -9.97 18.77
N LYS A 232 8.14 -10.92 17.87
CA LYS A 232 8.19 -12.34 18.20
C LYS A 232 9.18 -12.65 19.32
N GLU A 233 10.41 -12.21 19.16
CA GLU A 233 11.51 -12.49 20.09
C GLU A 233 11.22 -11.93 21.49
N ARG A 234 10.72 -10.68 21.56
CA ARG A 234 10.43 -10.01 22.84
C ARG A 234 9.24 -10.61 23.57
N ILE A 235 8.17 -10.98 22.83
CA ILE A 235 7.02 -11.65 23.45
C ILE A 235 7.40 -13.06 23.85
N SER A 236 8.17 -13.81 23.06
CA SER A 236 8.65 -15.14 23.41
C SER A 236 9.56 -15.11 24.65
N GLU A 237 10.41 -14.10 24.80
CA GLU A 237 11.24 -13.92 26.01
C GLU A 237 10.36 -13.63 27.24
N PHE A 238 9.33 -12.81 27.08
CA PHE A 238 8.35 -12.55 28.13
C PHE A 238 7.59 -13.83 28.50
N VAL A 239 7.08 -14.60 27.53
CA VAL A 239 6.38 -15.87 27.76
C VAL A 239 7.23 -16.85 28.54
N ARG A 240 8.53 -17.00 28.18
CA ARG A 240 9.46 -17.84 28.99
C ARG A 240 9.61 -17.31 30.41
N SER A 241 9.58 -16.00 30.64
CA SER A 241 9.72 -15.39 31.97
C SER A 241 8.54 -15.66 32.90
N ILE A 242 7.36 -15.92 32.32
CA ILE A 242 6.14 -16.29 33.06
C ILE A 242 5.89 -17.80 33.11
N GLY A 243 6.90 -18.60 32.77
CA GLY A 243 6.87 -20.07 32.85
C GLY A 243 6.26 -20.79 31.66
N GLY A 244 5.95 -20.07 30.55
CA GLY A 244 5.46 -20.66 29.32
C GLY A 244 6.61 -21.10 28.40
N ASN A 245 6.34 -22.02 27.48
CA ASN A 245 7.25 -22.44 26.43
C ASN A 245 6.69 -22.03 25.06
N PRO A 246 7.25 -21.02 24.38
CA PRO A 246 6.76 -20.59 23.07
C PRO A 246 7.34 -21.39 21.89
N ASP A 247 8.30 -22.27 22.11
CA ASP A 247 9.11 -22.90 21.06
C ASP A 247 8.71 -24.37 20.83
N ASP A 248 8.13 -25.03 21.82
CA ASP A 248 7.80 -26.45 21.74
C ASP A 248 6.30 -26.66 21.96
N ARG A 249 5.60 -27.00 20.89
CA ARG A 249 4.14 -27.21 20.86
C ARG A 249 3.72 -28.43 21.70
N SER A 250 4.63 -29.42 21.87
CA SER A 250 4.35 -30.65 22.65
C SER A 250 4.48 -30.44 24.17
N ALA A 251 4.99 -29.31 24.61
CA ALA A 251 5.18 -29.04 26.03
C ALA A 251 3.83 -28.74 26.72
N GLU A 252 3.59 -29.32 27.90
CA GLU A 252 2.39 -29.04 28.72
C GLU A 252 2.20 -27.55 29.02
N ASN A 253 3.28 -26.77 29.01
CA ASN A 253 3.26 -25.34 29.26
C ASN A 253 3.42 -24.53 27.96
N TYR A 254 3.04 -25.09 26.81
CA TYR A 254 3.10 -24.40 25.54
C TYR A 254 2.22 -23.14 25.54
N ILE A 255 2.78 -22.01 25.09
CA ILE A 255 2.03 -20.77 24.89
C ILE A 255 2.41 -20.28 23.49
N ARG A 256 1.44 -20.32 22.59
CA ARG A 256 1.65 -19.89 21.21
C ARG A 256 1.84 -18.38 21.12
N VAL A 257 2.90 -17.95 20.44
CA VAL A 257 3.17 -16.54 20.10
C VAL A 257 3.08 -16.40 18.59
N ALA A 258 2.00 -15.80 18.10
CA ALA A 258 1.77 -15.55 16.69
C ALA A 258 1.89 -14.04 16.41
N PRO A 259 3.05 -13.56 15.93
CA PRO A 259 3.22 -12.17 15.54
C PRO A 259 2.40 -11.89 14.28
N ASN A 260 1.76 -10.73 14.24
CA ASN A 260 1.12 -10.24 13.04
C ASN A 260 2.20 -9.76 12.06
N THR A 261 2.62 -10.64 11.15
CA THR A 261 3.72 -10.36 10.22
C THR A 261 3.40 -9.24 9.24
N PHE A 262 2.12 -8.98 8.96
CA PHE A 262 1.67 -7.90 8.10
C PHE A 262 1.76 -6.53 8.76
N LEU A 263 1.47 -6.43 10.06
CA LEU A 263 1.58 -5.19 10.83
C LEU A 263 2.99 -5.00 11.43
N SER A 264 3.63 -6.09 11.86
CA SER A 264 4.94 -6.07 12.53
C SER A 264 6.13 -6.10 11.59
N ASN A 265 5.93 -6.37 10.29
CA ASN A 265 7.03 -6.52 9.35
C ASN A 265 7.71 -5.18 9.07
N ASN A 266 8.70 -4.86 9.91
CA ASN A 266 9.58 -3.69 9.82
C ASN A 266 10.34 -3.57 8.49
N SER A 267 10.34 -4.62 7.66
CA SER A 267 10.97 -4.60 6.33
C SER A 267 10.27 -3.61 5.38
N GLY A 268 8.96 -3.47 5.46
CA GLY A 268 8.21 -2.44 4.72
C GLY A 268 8.38 -1.04 5.32
N GLY A 269 8.51 -0.93 6.65
CA GLY A 269 8.65 0.34 7.35
C GLY A 269 9.94 1.08 7.00
N SER A 270 11.07 0.39 6.95
CA SER A 270 12.36 1.01 6.60
C SER A 270 12.40 1.51 5.15
N ILE A 271 11.84 0.77 4.20
CA ILE A 271 11.70 1.18 2.80
C ILE A 271 10.73 2.36 2.68
N MET A 272 9.63 2.34 3.41
CA MET A 272 8.63 3.43 3.39
C MET A 272 9.21 4.73 3.94
N TRP A 273 10.00 4.69 5.04
CA TRP A 273 10.72 5.85 5.55
C TRP A 273 11.83 6.35 4.60
N LEU A 274 12.52 5.45 3.91
CA LEU A 274 13.49 5.82 2.88
C LEU A 274 12.80 6.52 1.70
N VAL A 275 11.70 5.98 1.20
CA VAL A 275 10.89 6.57 0.13
C VAL A 275 10.36 7.94 0.57
N ALA A 276 9.77 8.06 1.76
CA ALA A 276 9.29 9.32 2.33
C ALA A 276 10.42 10.34 2.46
N GLY A 277 11.63 9.91 2.88
CA GLY A 277 12.82 10.73 2.96
C GLY A 277 13.26 11.26 1.59
N VAL A 278 13.30 10.41 0.58
CA VAL A 278 13.63 10.79 -0.81
C VAL A 278 12.63 11.82 -1.34
N PHE A 279 11.33 11.59 -1.18
CA PHE A 279 10.30 12.56 -1.57
C PHE A 279 10.40 13.85 -0.77
N GLY A 280 10.67 13.79 0.54
CA GLY A 280 10.92 14.98 1.37
C GLY A 280 12.08 15.83 0.86
N VAL A 281 13.21 15.21 0.49
CA VAL A 281 14.36 15.90 -0.11
C VAL A 281 14.00 16.50 -1.47
N LEU A 282 13.26 15.77 -2.31
CA LEU A 282 12.77 16.27 -3.60
C LEU A 282 11.86 17.49 -3.43
N PHE A 283 10.92 17.45 -2.49
CA PHE A 283 10.02 18.57 -2.21
C PHE A 283 10.79 19.78 -1.68
N MET A 284 11.76 19.55 -0.79
CA MET A 284 12.63 20.61 -0.30
C MET A 284 13.46 21.24 -1.42
N PHE A 285 13.97 20.44 -2.34
CA PHE A 285 14.73 20.90 -3.50
C PHE A 285 13.86 21.75 -4.45
N CYS A 286 12.63 21.32 -4.73
CA CYS A 286 11.67 22.08 -5.55
C CYS A 286 11.29 23.41 -4.90
N GLY A 287 10.96 23.39 -3.62
CA GLY A 287 10.69 24.60 -2.84
C GLY A 287 11.90 25.53 -2.76
N TYR A 288 13.10 24.96 -2.58
CA TYR A 288 14.35 25.72 -2.63
C TYR A 288 14.53 26.44 -3.96
N LEU A 289 14.36 25.75 -5.09
CA LEU A 289 14.52 26.36 -6.42
C LEU A 289 13.54 27.51 -6.61
N LEU A 290 12.28 27.32 -6.23
CA LEU A 290 11.24 28.32 -6.41
C LEU A 290 11.49 29.56 -5.53
N ILE A 291 11.73 29.37 -4.24
CA ILE A 291 11.94 30.47 -3.29
C ILE A 291 13.28 31.17 -3.57
N TYR A 292 14.35 30.40 -3.85
CA TYR A 292 15.66 30.96 -4.19
C TYR A 292 15.59 31.90 -5.41
N ASN A 293 14.90 31.46 -6.48
CA ASN A 293 14.74 32.30 -7.69
C ASN A 293 14.04 33.61 -7.37
N VAL A 294 12.95 33.59 -6.61
CA VAL A 294 12.22 34.82 -6.23
C VAL A 294 13.08 35.75 -5.38
N PHE A 295 13.81 35.19 -4.40
CA PHE A 295 14.67 36.01 -3.52
C PHE A 295 15.94 36.53 -4.21
N GLU A 296 16.53 35.76 -5.12
CA GLU A 296 17.71 36.26 -5.87
C GLU A 296 17.34 37.44 -6.75
N ILE A 297 16.18 37.39 -7.40
CA ILE A 297 15.63 38.49 -8.18
C ILE A 297 15.35 39.71 -7.28
N ALA A 298 14.69 39.47 -6.16
CA ALA A 298 14.34 40.51 -5.19
C ALA A 298 15.59 41.26 -4.73
N VAL A 299 16.60 40.51 -4.30
CA VAL A 299 17.87 41.10 -3.83
C VAL A 299 18.62 41.80 -4.95
N THR A 300 18.68 41.24 -6.14
CA THR A 300 19.37 41.87 -7.27
C THR A 300 18.73 43.20 -7.66
N ASN A 301 17.40 43.30 -7.67
CA ASN A 301 16.70 44.57 -7.93
C ASN A 301 16.92 45.62 -6.82
N ASP A 302 17.03 45.17 -5.57
CA ASP A 302 17.18 46.06 -4.41
C ASP A 302 18.68 46.37 -4.10
N ILE A 303 19.66 45.79 -4.84
CA ILE A 303 21.11 46.01 -4.59
C ILE A 303 21.48 47.46 -4.56
N ARG A 304 20.96 48.27 -5.49
CA ARG A 304 21.21 49.72 -5.53
C ARG A 304 20.70 50.43 -4.25
N GLN A 305 19.51 50.03 -3.77
CA GLN A 305 18.94 50.57 -2.53
C GLN A 305 19.78 50.16 -1.30
N TYR A 306 20.27 48.92 -1.29
CA TYR A 306 21.17 48.46 -0.22
C TYR A 306 22.51 49.19 -0.24
N GLY A 307 23.05 49.51 -1.42
CA GLY A 307 24.22 50.31 -1.59
C GLY A 307 24.03 51.74 -1.06
N LEU A 308 22.91 52.39 -1.38
CA LEU A 308 22.57 53.74 -0.85
C LEU A 308 22.38 53.70 0.67
N LEU A 309 21.79 52.67 1.25
CA LEU A 309 21.70 52.52 2.70
C LEU A 309 23.09 52.38 3.34
N ARG A 310 24.06 51.76 2.68
CA ARG A 310 25.43 51.63 3.14
C ARG A 310 26.20 52.99 3.05
N THR A 311 25.89 53.84 2.08
CA THR A 311 26.49 55.19 2.06
C THR A 311 26.03 56.06 3.23
N VAL A 312 24.80 55.78 3.75
CA VAL A 312 24.23 56.46 4.93
C VAL A 312 24.70 55.80 6.26
N GLY A 313 25.59 54.77 6.19
CA GLY A 313 26.20 54.16 7.36
C GLY A 313 25.56 52.86 7.87
N THR A 314 24.68 52.20 7.10
CA THR A 314 24.15 50.91 7.53
C THR A 314 25.19 49.79 7.42
N THR A 315 25.27 48.93 8.45
CA THR A 315 26.22 47.81 8.52
C THR A 315 25.73 46.60 7.72
N SER A 316 26.66 45.74 7.33
CA SER A 316 26.33 44.46 6.66
C SER A 316 25.37 43.59 7.49
N GLN A 317 25.49 43.63 8.83
CA GLN A 317 24.58 42.89 9.72
C GLN A 317 23.17 43.49 9.74
N GLN A 318 23.03 44.79 9.63
CA GLN A 318 21.73 45.47 9.57
C GLN A 318 21.00 45.13 8.27
N ILE A 319 21.71 45.08 7.13
CA ILE A 319 21.14 44.65 5.84
C ILE A 319 20.73 43.19 5.90
N LYS A 320 21.56 42.30 6.48
CA LYS A 320 21.15 40.87 6.71
C LYS A 320 19.86 40.80 7.52
N ARG A 321 19.76 41.52 8.62
CA ARG A 321 18.55 41.55 9.46
C ARG A 321 17.33 42.08 8.71
N LEU A 322 17.53 43.11 7.85
CA LEU A 322 16.46 43.67 7.03
C LEU A 322 15.90 42.62 6.05
N VAL A 323 16.76 41.95 5.29
CA VAL A 323 16.33 40.92 4.29
C VAL A 323 15.75 39.69 4.96
N ASN A 324 16.36 39.21 6.06
CA ASN A 324 15.80 38.06 6.83
C ASN A 324 14.42 38.41 7.39
N ARG A 325 14.16 39.64 7.80
CA ARG A 325 12.86 40.08 8.31
C ARG A 325 11.81 40.12 7.20
N GLN A 326 12.18 40.52 6.00
CA GLN A 326 11.29 40.42 4.84
C GLN A 326 10.96 38.97 4.52
N ALA A 327 11.95 38.06 4.56
CA ALA A 327 11.73 36.63 4.38
C ALA A 327 10.79 36.08 5.45
N LEU A 328 10.98 36.51 6.72
CA LEU A 328 10.09 36.10 7.82
C LEU A 328 8.63 36.54 7.61
N TYR A 329 8.43 37.80 7.13
CA TYR A 329 7.06 38.26 6.85
C TYR A 329 6.39 37.46 5.74
N LEU A 330 7.13 37.14 4.68
CA LEU A 330 6.64 36.31 3.58
C LEU A 330 6.31 34.90 4.05
N PHE A 331 7.16 34.33 4.91
CA PHE A 331 6.93 33.04 5.54
C PHE A 331 5.68 33.03 6.44
N LEU A 332 5.53 34.01 7.32
CA LEU A 332 4.37 34.14 8.22
C LEU A 332 3.04 34.34 7.47
N ILE A 333 3.07 34.89 6.26
CA ILE A 333 1.88 35.05 5.42
C ILE A 333 1.65 33.78 4.59
N GLY A 334 2.68 33.23 3.95
CA GLY A 334 2.58 32.13 3.00
C GLY A 334 2.26 30.80 3.67
N THR A 335 2.90 30.52 4.82
CA THR A 335 2.73 29.24 5.53
C THR A 335 1.29 28.94 5.97
N PRO A 336 0.51 29.88 6.57
CA PRO A 336 -0.86 29.62 6.94
C PRO A 336 -1.75 29.27 5.75
N PHE A 337 -1.59 29.93 4.61
CA PHE A 337 -2.33 29.56 3.40
C PHE A 337 -1.95 28.18 2.89
N GLY A 338 -0.65 27.85 2.90
CA GLY A 338 -0.17 26.53 2.51
C GLY A 338 -0.71 25.42 3.42
N LEU A 339 -0.72 25.63 4.74
CA LEU A 339 -1.29 24.71 5.72
C LEU A 339 -2.79 24.53 5.51
N LEU A 340 -3.54 25.63 5.43
CA LEU A 340 -4.99 25.60 5.26
C LEU A 340 -5.40 24.79 4.03
N PHE A 341 -4.87 25.16 2.87
CA PHE A 341 -5.21 24.47 1.63
C PHE A 341 -4.64 23.06 1.57
N GLY A 342 -3.47 22.79 2.19
CA GLY A 342 -2.88 21.45 2.26
C GLY A 342 -3.71 20.50 3.10
N ILE A 343 -4.18 20.93 4.27
CA ILE A 343 -5.05 20.12 5.14
C ILE A 343 -6.42 19.93 4.48
N LEU A 344 -7.02 21.00 3.93
CA LEU A 344 -8.33 20.89 3.25
C LEU A 344 -8.28 19.90 2.10
N LEU A 345 -7.28 20.01 1.22
CA LEU A 345 -7.14 19.10 0.09
C LEU A 345 -6.86 17.67 0.56
N GLY A 346 -5.90 17.48 1.48
CA GLY A 346 -5.58 16.17 2.02
C GLY A 346 -6.80 15.49 2.65
N ARG A 347 -7.58 16.24 3.44
CA ARG A 347 -8.80 15.74 4.07
C ARG A 347 -9.94 15.44 3.07
N SER A 348 -10.05 16.23 2.00
CA SER A 348 -11.10 16.00 0.98
C SER A 348 -10.80 14.79 0.09
N ILE A 349 -9.54 14.45 -0.10
CA ILE A 349 -9.12 13.36 -0.97
C ILE A 349 -9.06 12.04 -0.22
N LEU A 350 -8.73 12.09 1.08
CA LEU A 350 -8.64 10.90 1.91
C LEU A 350 -9.90 10.01 1.82
N PRO A 351 -11.14 10.50 2.00
CA PRO A 351 -12.34 9.65 1.87
C PRO A 351 -12.49 9.03 0.47
N ALA A 352 -12.21 9.80 -0.58
CA ALA A 352 -12.26 9.29 -1.95
C ALA A 352 -11.19 8.20 -2.21
N ALA A 353 -10.01 8.37 -1.64
CA ALA A 353 -8.97 7.35 -1.69
C ALA A 353 -9.39 6.09 -0.91
N LEU A 354 -10.06 6.25 0.24
CA LEU A 354 -10.54 5.16 1.08
C LEU A 354 -11.66 4.37 0.43
N GLN A 355 -12.65 5.04 -0.17
CA GLN A 355 -13.74 4.41 -0.91
C GLN A 355 -13.25 3.58 -2.12
N MET A 356 -12.07 3.89 -2.65
CA MET A 356 -11.47 3.13 -3.74
C MET A 356 -10.74 1.87 -3.26
N PHE A 357 -10.37 1.78 -1.98
CA PHE A 357 -9.75 0.58 -1.40
C PHE A 357 -10.75 -0.39 -0.79
N ALA A 358 -11.94 0.09 -0.46
CA ALA A 358 -12.98 -0.73 0.14
C ALA A 358 -14.32 -0.39 -0.54
N ALA A 359 -14.81 -1.30 -1.39
CA ALA A 359 -16.13 -1.16 -2.03
C ALA A 359 -17.26 -0.98 -0.99
N ASP A 360 -17.07 -1.53 0.22
CA ASP A 360 -18.00 -1.46 1.35
C ASP A 360 -17.75 -0.31 2.34
N TYR A 361 -16.94 0.67 1.97
CA TYR A 361 -16.76 1.82 2.84
C TYR A 361 -18.03 2.68 2.91
N SER A 362 -19.00 2.23 3.70
CA SER A 362 -20.20 3.00 4.05
C SER A 362 -19.79 4.14 4.99
N GLY A 363 -19.24 5.21 4.42
CA GLY A 363 -19.25 6.59 4.93
C GLY A 363 -19.08 6.88 6.43
N LYS A 364 -18.69 5.90 7.28
CA LYS A 364 -18.43 6.16 8.69
C LYS A 364 -17.22 7.09 8.80
N ASN A 365 -17.43 8.25 9.41
CA ASN A 365 -16.39 9.21 9.73
C ASN A 365 -15.27 8.49 10.49
N ILE A 366 -14.14 8.27 9.82
CA ILE A 366 -12.90 7.96 10.55
C ILE A 366 -12.64 9.22 11.37
N GLU A 367 -12.90 9.16 12.66
CA GLU A 367 -12.44 10.18 13.61
C GLU A 367 -10.92 10.09 13.68
N VAL A 368 -10.27 10.73 12.70
CA VAL A 368 -8.82 10.88 12.74
C VAL A 368 -8.52 11.72 13.96
N SER A 369 -7.94 11.09 14.97
CA SER A 369 -7.47 11.75 16.20
C SER A 369 -6.81 13.11 15.88
N THR A 370 -7.06 14.12 16.70
CA THR A 370 -6.50 15.47 16.50
C THR A 370 -4.98 15.53 16.70
N LEU A 371 -4.41 14.58 17.42
CA LEU A 371 -2.98 14.53 17.75
C LEU A 371 -2.07 14.43 16.50
N PRO A 372 -2.33 13.57 15.51
CA PRO A 372 -1.53 13.51 14.28
C PRO A 372 -1.52 14.83 13.49
N TYR A 373 -2.62 15.58 13.48
CA TYR A 373 -2.68 16.89 12.81
C TYR A 373 -1.74 17.93 13.43
N LEU A 374 -1.54 17.93 14.74
CA LEU A 374 -0.57 18.80 15.41
C LEU A 374 0.86 18.47 14.94
N GLY A 375 1.19 17.19 14.80
CA GLY A 375 2.46 16.73 14.26
C GLY A 375 2.68 17.18 12.80
N ILE A 376 1.65 17.04 11.95
CA ILE A 376 1.68 17.49 10.55
C ILE A 376 1.91 19.01 10.47
N ILE A 377 1.17 19.79 11.26
CA ILE A 377 1.29 21.25 11.30
C ILE A 377 2.70 21.65 11.74
N ALA A 378 3.20 21.09 12.83
CA ALA A 378 4.53 21.36 13.35
C ALA A 378 5.63 20.99 12.33
N GLY A 379 5.55 19.81 11.75
CA GLY A 379 6.46 19.32 10.71
C GLY A 379 6.45 20.20 9.46
N ALA A 380 5.27 20.61 8.99
CA ALA A 380 5.14 21.47 7.81
C ALA A 380 5.69 22.90 8.06
N ILE A 381 5.47 23.46 9.25
CA ILE A 381 6.05 24.75 9.64
C ILE A 381 7.57 24.66 9.69
N LEU A 382 8.11 23.62 10.30
CA LEU A 382 9.54 23.39 10.42
C LEU A 382 10.19 23.20 9.04
N PHE A 383 9.59 22.35 8.20
CA PHE A 383 10.04 22.07 6.84
C PHE A 383 10.03 23.34 5.96
N SER A 384 8.91 24.07 5.95
CA SER A 384 8.76 25.32 5.20
C SER A 384 9.74 26.38 5.70
N GLY A 385 9.91 26.53 7.01
CA GLY A 385 10.86 27.44 7.64
C GLY A 385 12.31 27.13 7.26
N LEU A 386 12.68 25.82 7.30
CA LEU A 386 14.00 25.38 6.88
C LEU A 386 14.25 25.63 5.39
N THR A 387 13.26 25.34 4.55
CA THR A 387 13.33 25.57 3.10
C THR A 387 13.51 27.07 2.80
N VAL A 388 12.73 27.95 3.43
CA VAL A 388 12.87 29.41 3.30
C VAL A 388 14.25 29.87 3.77
N TYR A 389 14.73 29.40 4.92
CA TYR A 389 16.04 29.75 5.45
C TYR A 389 17.19 29.35 4.52
N ILE A 390 17.19 28.12 4.02
CA ILE A 390 18.20 27.60 3.10
C ILE A 390 18.18 28.39 1.79
N SER A 391 16.99 28.64 1.22
CA SER A 391 16.77 29.33 -0.05
C SER A 391 17.24 30.78 -0.01
N THR A 392 17.00 31.46 1.10
CA THR A 392 17.32 32.88 1.23
C THR A 392 18.78 33.15 1.61
N ARG A 393 19.49 32.17 2.22
CA ARG A 393 20.84 32.34 2.78
C ARG A 393 21.87 32.91 1.80
N LYS A 394 21.88 32.41 0.53
CA LYS A 394 22.80 32.91 -0.50
C LYS A 394 22.46 34.34 -0.92
N SER A 395 21.19 34.64 -1.13
CA SER A 395 20.71 35.98 -1.52
C SER A 395 20.95 37.03 -0.43
N VAL A 396 20.72 36.67 0.85
CA VAL A 396 21.02 37.51 2.03
C VAL A 396 22.52 37.80 2.13
N LYS A 397 23.38 36.79 1.89
CA LYS A 397 24.83 36.95 1.90
C LYS A 397 25.28 37.88 0.78
N LYS A 398 24.71 37.77 -0.42
CA LYS A 398 24.97 38.67 -1.57
C LYS A 398 24.58 40.11 -1.23
N ALA A 399 23.33 40.33 -0.75
CA ALA A 399 22.84 41.65 -0.33
C ALA A 399 23.75 42.35 0.68
N SER A 400 24.26 41.61 1.66
CA SER A 400 25.05 42.14 2.78
C SER A 400 26.52 42.47 2.45
N ARG A 401 27.06 41.95 1.33
CA ARG A 401 28.48 42.10 0.96
C ARG A 401 28.72 43.16 -0.11
N VAL A 402 27.68 43.65 -0.76
CA VAL A 402 27.82 44.66 -1.83
C VAL A 402 28.41 45.96 -1.28
N SER A 403 29.47 46.47 -1.90
CA SER A 403 30.06 47.78 -1.54
C SER A 403 29.22 48.95 -2.11
N PRO A 404 29.27 50.15 -1.50
CA PRO A 404 28.54 51.31 -2.04
C PRO A 404 28.89 51.63 -3.50
N ILE A 405 30.16 51.53 -3.86
CA ILE A 405 30.67 51.82 -5.21
C ILE A 405 30.20 50.73 -6.20
N GLU A 406 30.28 49.50 -5.78
CA GLU A 406 29.83 48.35 -6.55
C GLU A 406 28.31 48.40 -6.79
N ALA A 407 27.51 48.82 -5.79
CA ALA A 407 26.06 48.97 -5.91
C ALA A 407 25.60 50.03 -6.90
N ILE A 408 26.33 51.17 -6.95
CA ILE A 408 26.04 52.29 -7.91
C ILE A 408 26.42 51.87 -9.34
N ARG A 409 27.51 51.09 -9.50
CA ARG A 409 28.00 50.56 -10.77
C ARG A 409 27.47 49.17 -11.11
N TYR A 410 26.58 48.62 -10.31
CA TYR A 410 26.11 47.25 -10.45
C TYR A 410 25.36 47.14 -11.78
N VAL A 411 26.08 46.68 -12.77
CA VAL A 411 25.53 46.12 -14.01
C VAL A 411 25.72 44.59 -13.86
N GLU A 412 24.67 43.82 -14.03
CA GLU A 412 24.75 42.37 -13.98
C GLU A 412 25.56 41.84 -15.19
N GLN A 413 26.89 42.12 -15.16
CA GLN A 413 27.85 41.61 -16.14
C GLN A 413 28.63 40.45 -15.48
N ASP A 414 28.25 39.21 -15.80
CA ASP A 414 29.22 38.13 -15.80
C ASP A 414 30.28 38.49 -16.84
N THR A 415 31.52 38.77 -16.41
CA THR A 415 32.70 38.98 -17.26
C THR A 415 33.03 37.66 -17.98
N ILE A 416 32.26 37.34 -19.01
CA ILE A 416 32.64 36.34 -19.98
C ILE A 416 33.50 37.06 -21.02
N SER A 417 34.77 36.67 -21.13
CA SER A 417 35.62 37.11 -22.24
C SER A 417 34.95 36.64 -23.55
N ILE A 418 34.32 37.58 -24.22
CA ILE A 418 33.67 37.36 -25.50
C ILE A 418 34.76 37.19 -26.55
N LYS A 419 35.05 35.95 -26.93
CA LYS A 419 35.79 35.70 -28.17
C LYS A 419 34.97 36.29 -29.33
N ARG A 420 35.44 37.40 -29.89
CA ARG A 420 34.83 38.04 -31.06
C ARG A 420 34.82 37.03 -32.23
N LYS A 421 33.68 36.42 -32.47
CA LYS A 421 33.42 35.68 -33.71
C LYS A 421 32.96 36.73 -34.74
N LYS A 422 33.75 36.92 -35.78
CA LYS A 422 33.32 37.66 -36.97
C LYS A 422 32.17 36.90 -37.65
N THR A 423 30.95 37.43 -37.60
CA THR A 423 29.79 36.90 -38.32
C THR A 423 29.43 37.87 -39.46
N ASN A 424 29.49 37.36 -40.68
CA ASN A 424 29.14 38.11 -41.92
C ASN A 424 27.61 38.16 -42.18
N THR A 425 26.76 37.71 -41.26
CA THR A 425 25.29 37.69 -41.43
C THR A 425 24.64 38.55 -40.35
N GLY A 426 23.70 39.41 -40.71
CA GLY A 426 23.01 40.34 -39.84
C GLY A 426 22.29 39.70 -38.63
N ALA A 427 21.80 40.54 -37.73
CA ALA A 427 21.18 40.14 -36.47
C ALA A 427 19.89 39.27 -36.67
N VAL A 428 20.05 37.98 -36.71
CA VAL A 428 18.93 37.04 -36.84
C VAL A 428 18.38 36.73 -35.43
N ILE A 429 17.08 36.99 -35.22
CA ILE A 429 16.38 36.90 -33.91
C ILE A 429 16.65 35.59 -33.18
N PRO A 430 16.60 34.39 -33.79
CA PRO A 430 16.89 33.11 -33.09
C PRO A 430 18.33 32.99 -32.58
N ARG A 431 19.31 33.57 -33.31
CA ARG A 431 20.72 33.59 -32.86
C ARG A 431 20.91 34.50 -31.65
N MET A 432 20.20 35.64 -31.62
CA MET A 432 20.20 36.51 -30.44
C MET A 432 19.60 35.83 -29.23
N ALA A 433 18.49 35.11 -29.40
CA ALA A 433 17.87 34.31 -28.34
C ALA A 433 18.82 33.23 -27.79
N LYS A 434 19.49 32.47 -28.67
CA LYS A 434 20.49 31.46 -28.28
C LYS A 434 21.71 32.03 -27.57
N ALA A 435 22.18 33.20 -27.99
CA ALA A 435 23.28 33.90 -27.34
C ALA A 435 22.91 34.39 -25.93
N ASN A 436 21.66 34.79 -25.71
CA ASN A 436 21.13 35.17 -24.42
C ASN A 436 21.12 34.01 -23.42
N LEU A 437 20.74 32.80 -23.86
CA LEU A 437 20.80 31.57 -23.04
C LEU A 437 22.23 31.26 -22.56
N GLN A 438 23.23 31.46 -23.44
CA GLN A 438 24.62 31.20 -23.11
C GLN A 438 25.25 32.25 -22.19
N ARG A 439 24.71 33.48 -22.16
CA ARG A 439 25.19 34.57 -21.30
C ARG A 439 24.95 34.32 -19.82
N ASN A 440 23.82 33.70 -19.45
CA ASN A 440 23.45 33.44 -18.06
C ASN A 440 23.28 31.94 -17.79
N LYS A 441 24.36 31.15 -18.01
CA LYS A 441 24.33 29.67 -17.90
C LYS A 441 23.75 29.13 -16.58
N ARG A 442 24.12 29.68 -15.43
CA ARG A 442 23.61 29.22 -14.13
C ARG A 442 22.10 29.32 -14.05
N ARG A 443 21.54 30.45 -14.48
CA ARG A 443 20.09 30.69 -14.46
C ARG A 443 19.36 29.73 -15.42
N THR A 444 19.92 29.59 -16.64
CA THR A 444 19.41 28.64 -17.66
C THR A 444 19.33 27.20 -17.09
N VAL A 445 20.41 26.77 -16.44
CA VAL A 445 20.48 25.41 -15.84
C VAL A 445 19.41 25.24 -14.76
N PHE A 446 19.24 26.20 -13.84
CA PHE A 446 18.22 26.10 -12.78
C PHE A 446 16.80 25.99 -13.34
N ILE A 447 16.50 26.71 -14.42
CA ILE A 447 15.19 26.69 -15.07
C ILE A 447 14.94 25.34 -15.75
N VAL A 448 15.93 24.92 -16.54
CA VAL A 448 15.86 23.62 -17.22
C VAL A 448 15.67 22.49 -16.21
N ILE A 449 16.42 22.49 -15.11
CA ILE A 449 16.26 21.49 -14.04
C ILE A 449 14.85 21.54 -13.45
N SER A 450 14.31 22.73 -13.15
CA SER A 450 12.96 22.86 -12.56
C SER A 450 11.86 22.34 -13.48
N LEU A 451 11.91 22.68 -14.78
CA LEU A 451 10.94 22.19 -15.77
C LEU A 451 11.12 20.70 -16.04
N THR A 452 12.38 20.23 -16.17
CA THR A 452 12.72 18.80 -16.32
C THR A 452 12.15 18.00 -15.17
N LEU A 453 12.36 18.45 -13.92
CA LEU A 453 11.87 17.73 -12.74
C LEU A 453 10.35 17.61 -12.74
N SER A 454 9.62 18.66 -13.16
CA SER A 454 8.16 18.60 -13.29
C SER A 454 7.71 17.56 -14.33
N ILE A 455 8.41 17.49 -15.49
CA ILE A 455 8.12 16.51 -16.54
C ILE A 455 8.40 15.08 -16.03
N VAL A 456 9.57 14.87 -15.42
CA VAL A 456 10.00 13.55 -14.93
C VAL A 456 9.03 13.03 -13.86
N LEU A 457 8.71 13.83 -12.85
CA LEU A 457 7.87 13.40 -11.75
C LEU A 457 6.43 13.08 -12.19
N LEU A 458 5.83 13.95 -13.00
CA LEU A 458 4.51 13.67 -13.54
C LEU A 458 4.50 12.38 -14.37
N ASN A 459 5.47 12.23 -15.28
CA ASN A 459 5.55 11.07 -16.15
C ASN A 459 5.80 9.78 -15.35
N SER A 460 6.61 9.85 -14.28
CA SER A 460 6.87 8.69 -13.39
C SER A 460 5.60 8.16 -12.74
N VAL A 461 4.71 9.06 -12.29
CA VAL A 461 3.41 8.66 -11.71
C VAL A 461 2.57 7.90 -12.73
N PHE A 462 2.52 8.39 -13.97
CA PHE A 462 1.73 7.75 -15.02
C PHE A 462 2.34 6.44 -15.51
N ILE A 463 3.68 6.30 -15.56
CA ILE A 463 4.33 5.01 -15.82
C ILE A 463 3.95 4.03 -14.73
N PHE A 464 4.09 4.42 -13.46
CA PHE A 464 3.78 3.54 -12.33
C PHE A 464 2.31 3.13 -12.31
N SER A 465 1.38 4.09 -12.43
CA SER A 465 -0.06 3.80 -12.46
C SER A 465 -0.49 3.00 -13.71
N GLY A 466 0.12 3.28 -14.86
CA GLY A 466 -0.16 2.55 -16.11
C GLY A 466 0.44 1.15 -16.14
N SER A 467 1.34 0.81 -15.22
CA SER A 467 1.90 -0.53 -15.06
C SER A 467 0.97 -1.49 -14.32
N PHE A 468 -0.09 -1.02 -13.66
CA PHE A 468 -1.12 -1.91 -13.11
C PHE A 468 -1.86 -2.59 -14.26
N ASP A 469 -1.73 -3.91 -14.32
CA ASP A 469 -2.26 -4.78 -15.37
C ASP A 469 -3.26 -5.77 -14.76
N GLU A 470 -4.52 -5.40 -14.85
CA GLU A 470 -5.65 -6.15 -14.32
C GLU A 470 -5.73 -7.55 -14.95
N ALA A 471 -5.58 -7.63 -16.28
CA ALA A 471 -5.72 -8.91 -17.00
C ALA A 471 -4.62 -9.90 -16.59
N THR A 472 -3.38 -9.44 -16.52
CA THR A 472 -2.25 -10.29 -16.07
C THR A 472 -2.40 -10.72 -14.62
N TYR A 473 -2.91 -9.84 -13.74
CA TYR A 473 -3.17 -10.21 -12.34
C TYR A 473 -4.21 -11.32 -12.24
N ILE A 474 -5.37 -11.11 -12.89
CA ILE A 474 -6.45 -12.10 -12.87
C ILE A 474 -5.97 -13.44 -13.41
N GLN A 475 -5.27 -13.47 -14.55
CA GLN A 475 -4.75 -14.71 -15.12
C GLN A 475 -3.76 -15.46 -14.21
N LYS A 476 -3.05 -14.75 -13.32
CA LYS A 476 -2.14 -15.36 -12.34
C LYS A 476 -2.89 -15.88 -11.11
N GLN A 477 -4.06 -15.31 -10.79
CA GLN A 477 -4.83 -15.66 -9.62
C GLN A 477 -5.87 -16.74 -9.89
N THR A 478 -6.51 -16.70 -11.04
CA THR A 478 -7.59 -17.62 -11.39
C THR A 478 -7.71 -17.83 -12.90
N ARG A 479 -8.15 -19.00 -13.29
CA ARG A 479 -8.56 -19.37 -14.66
C ARG A 479 -10.04 -19.70 -14.75
N SER A 480 -10.75 -19.55 -13.62
CA SER A 480 -12.20 -19.74 -13.52
C SER A 480 -12.87 -18.43 -13.14
N ASP A 481 -14.03 -18.15 -13.71
CA ASP A 481 -14.79 -16.93 -13.37
C ASP A 481 -15.25 -16.93 -11.92
N PHE A 482 -15.64 -18.12 -11.42
CA PHE A 482 -16.10 -18.36 -10.06
C PHE A 482 -15.44 -19.61 -9.47
N ALA A 483 -15.14 -19.55 -8.18
CA ALA A 483 -14.75 -20.69 -7.37
C ALA A 483 -15.62 -20.68 -6.09
N VAL A 484 -16.38 -21.73 -5.89
CA VAL A 484 -17.32 -21.90 -4.80
C VAL A 484 -16.81 -22.98 -3.85
N TYR A 485 -16.92 -22.75 -2.56
CA TYR A 485 -16.46 -23.67 -1.50
C TYR A 485 -17.33 -23.56 -0.25
N ASN A 486 -17.22 -24.55 0.65
CA ASN A 486 -17.92 -24.53 1.92
C ASN A 486 -17.28 -23.50 2.86
N PRO A 487 -18.04 -22.62 3.51
CA PRO A 487 -17.51 -21.63 4.49
C PRO A 487 -16.66 -22.26 5.58
N ASP A 488 -16.99 -23.47 6.04
CA ASP A 488 -16.31 -24.17 7.12
C ASP A 488 -14.82 -24.47 6.80
N ILE A 489 -14.44 -24.51 5.52
CA ILE A 489 -13.04 -24.63 5.11
C ILE A 489 -12.17 -23.49 5.66
N GLN A 490 -12.74 -22.30 5.81
CA GLN A 490 -12.01 -21.14 6.35
C GLN A 490 -11.90 -21.16 7.88
N ALA A 491 -12.83 -21.85 8.54
CA ALA A 491 -12.87 -21.98 9.98
C ALA A 491 -12.10 -23.22 10.50
N ALA A 492 -11.79 -24.18 9.62
CA ALA A 492 -11.06 -25.38 9.98
C ALA A 492 -9.63 -25.05 10.42
N TRP A 493 -9.21 -25.56 11.58
CA TRP A 493 -7.85 -25.42 12.11
C TRP A 493 -7.24 -26.82 12.35
N GLY A 494 -6.04 -27.06 11.84
CA GLY A 494 -5.34 -28.32 12.04
C GLY A 494 -6.13 -29.51 11.47
N ASP A 495 -6.43 -30.49 12.31
CA ASP A 495 -7.15 -31.72 11.98
C ASP A 495 -8.69 -31.56 11.86
N GLU A 496 -9.21 -30.34 11.83
CA GLU A 496 -10.65 -30.06 11.73
C GLU A 496 -11.18 -30.13 10.30
N PHE A 497 -10.32 -30.14 9.29
CA PHE A 497 -10.73 -30.30 7.90
C PHE A 497 -11.27 -31.74 7.67
N GLY A 498 -12.57 -31.90 7.79
CA GLY A 498 -13.29 -33.18 7.69
C GLY A 498 -14.34 -33.21 6.59
N HIS A 499 -15.09 -34.30 6.50
CA HIS A 499 -16.15 -34.48 5.50
C HIS A 499 -17.29 -33.46 5.60
N SER A 500 -17.48 -32.83 6.74
CA SER A 500 -18.45 -31.75 6.94
C SER A 500 -18.13 -30.49 6.08
N CYS A 501 -16.87 -30.34 5.70
CA CYS A 501 -16.43 -29.20 4.85
C CYS A 501 -16.77 -29.38 3.37
N THR A 502 -17.63 -30.31 3.00
CA THR A 502 -18.05 -30.54 1.61
C THR A 502 -18.96 -29.45 1.08
N VAL A 503 -18.80 -29.09 -0.19
CA VAL A 503 -19.81 -28.30 -0.91
C VAL A 503 -21.04 -29.19 -1.14
N SER A 504 -22.23 -28.65 -0.85
CA SER A 504 -23.49 -29.39 -1.04
C SER A 504 -23.74 -29.70 -2.53
N GLU A 505 -23.98 -30.95 -2.86
CA GLU A 505 -24.35 -31.33 -4.25
C GLU A 505 -25.61 -30.57 -4.72
N LYS A 506 -26.54 -30.29 -3.81
CA LYS A 506 -27.72 -29.49 -4.12
C LYS A 506 -27.35 -28.10 -4.61
N SER A 507 -26.40 -27.44 -3.93
CA SER A 507 -25.93 -26.09 -4.31
C SER A 507 -25.22 -26.12 -5.66
N VAL A 508 -24.44 -27.19 -5.93
CA VAL A 508 -23.80 -27.38 -7.24
C VAL A 508 -24.86 -27.55 -8.34
N GLU A 509 -25.84 -28.45 -8.16
CA GLU A 509 -26.92 -28.65 -9.13
C GLU A 509 -27.73 -27.37 -9.40
N GLU A 510 -27.99 -26.58 -8.37
CA GLU A 510 -28.68 -25.30 -8.53
C GLU A 510 -27.85 -24.28 -9.31
N ILE A 511 -26.52 -24.26 -9.14
CA ILE A 511 -25.60 -23.41 -9.90
C ILE A 511 -25.53 -23.86 -11.36
N GLU A 512 -25.38 -25.16 -11.61
CA GLU A 512 -25.31 -25.74 -12.96
C GLU A 512 -26.56 -25.44 -13.81
N GLN A 513 -27.73 -25.32 -13.17
CA GLN A 513 -28.98 -24.97 -13.84
C GLN A 513 -29.11 -23.49 -14.19
N LYS A 514 -28.20 -22.64 -13.72
CA LYS A 514 -28.26 -21.20 -14.05
C LYS A 514 -27.83 -20.93 -15.50
N PRO A 515 -28.40 -19.91 -16.14
CA PRO A 515 -28.03 -19.55 -17.50
C PRO A 515 -26.57 -19.16 -17.65
N GLY A 516 -25.91 -19.68 -18.66
CA GLY A 516 -24.55 -19.28 -19.05
C GLY A 516 -23.42 -19.95 -18.28
N VAL A 517 -23.71 -20.91 -17.39
CA VAL A 517 -22.69 -21.71 -16.70
C VAL A 517 -22.04 -22.67 -17.69
N MET A 518 -20.70 -22.75 -17.64
CA MET A 518 -19.89 -23.60 -18.53
C MET A 518 -18.55 -23.96 -17.87
N ASN A 519 -17.84 -24.94 -18.45
CA ASN A 519 -16.50 -25.39 -18.04
C ASN A 519 -16.42 -25.77 -16.55
N GLU A 520 -17.46 -26.44 -16.07
CA GLU A 520 -17.58 -26.83 -14.66
C GLU A 520 -16.46 -27.80 -14.27
N VAL A 521 -15.90 -27.57 -13.09
CA VAL A 521 -14.87 -28.39 -12.46
C VAL A 521 -15.29 -28.75 -11.04
N ARG A 522 -15.46 -30.04 -10.77
CA ARG A 522 -15.57 -30.56 -9.42
C ARG A 522 -14.18 -30.94 -8.93
N LEU A 523 -13.82 -30.41 -7.78
CA LEU A 523 -12.53 -30.68 -7.13
C LEU A 523 -12.80 -31.35 -5.78
N TYR A 524 -12.49 -32.64 -5.71
CA TYR A 524 -12.58 -33.43 -4.47
C TYR A 524 -11.22 -33.41 -3.78
N ARG A 525 -11.23 -33.64 -2.46
CA ARG A 525 -10.00 -33.73 -1.66
C ARG A 525 -10.19 -34.66 -0.49
N ASN A 526 -9.13 -35.44 -0.12
CA ASN A 526 -9.11 -36.17 1.12
C ASN A 526 -9.03 -35.24 2.34
N THR A 527 -9.50 -35.75 3.48
CA THR A 527 -9.58 -35.02 4.74
C THR A 527 -8.78 -35.71 5.83
N PHE A 528 -8.67 -35.11 7.01
CA PHE A 528 -8.07 -35.75 8.19
C PHE A 528 -8.92 -36.94 8.72
N GLU A 529 -10.20 -37.03 8.35
CA GLU A 529 -11.08 -38.16 8.70
C GLU A 529 -10.82 -39.41 7.84
N ASP A 530 -10.07 -39.27 6.73
CA ASP A 530 -9.66 -40.40 5.87
C ASP A 530 -8.38 -41.09 6.41
N ASP A 531 -8.20 -41.16 7.71
CA ASP A 531 -7.02 -41.65 8.41
C ASP A 531 -6.71 -43.16 8.23
N HIS A 532 -7.55 -43.86 7.53
CA HIS A 532 -7.38 -45.27 7.12
C HIS A 532 -6.75 -45.41 5.71
N ILE A 533 -6.62 -44.34 4.95
CA ILE A 533 -6.02 -44.33 3.61
C ILE A 533 -4.73 -43.53 3.63
N ALA A 534 -3.64 -44.15 3.21
CA ALA A 534 -2.31 -43.55 3.14
C ALA A 534 -1.75 -43.59 1.73
N CYS A 535 -0.79 -42.74 1.43
CA CYS A 535 0.01 -42.83 0.21
C CYS A 535 1.50 -42.66 0.54
N ASP A 536 2.31 -43.65 0.13
CA ASP A 536 3.76 -43.62 0.30
C ASP A 536 4.43 -43.14 -0.99
N TRP A 537 5.09 -41.98 -0.90
CA TRP A 537 5.84 -41.40 -2.00
C TRP A 537 7.38 -41.54 -1.86
N GLY A 538 7.85 -42.30 -0.85
CA GLY A 538 9.25 -42.66 -0.67
C GLY A 538 9.83 -42.24 0.71
N PRO A 539 11.11 -42.55 0.96
CA PRO A 539 11.76 -42.47 2.29
C PRO A 539 12.06 -41.01 2.76
N SER A 540 11.21 -40.06 2.46
CA SER A 540 11.49 -38.64 2.61
C SER A 540 11.06 -38.06 3.94
N PHE A 541 10.63 -38.89 4.91
CA PHE A 541 10.13 -38.39 6.20
C PHE A 541 10.69 -39.21 7.38
N SER A 542 10.81 -38.55 8.53
CA SER A 542 11.14 -39.18 9.82
C SER A 542 9.90 -39.12 10.71
N ILE A 543 9.50 -40.27 11.22
CA ILE A 543 8.30 -40.40 12.08
C ILE A 543 8.67 -40.04 13.52
N ASP A 544 8.00 -39.07 14.10
CA ASP A 544 8.00 -38.85 15.54
C ASP A 544 6.81 -39.63 16.16
N ASN A 545 7.12 -40.69 16.86
CA ASN A 545 6.11 -41.57 17.47
C ASN A 545 5.30 -40.92 18.59
N THR A 546 5.53 -39.67 18.93
CA THR A 546 4.80 -38.95 19.99
C THR A 546 3.66 -38.12 19.44
N ASN A 547 3.66 -37.81 18.13
CA ASN A 547 2.64 -37.04 17.46
C ASN A 547 2.06 -37.79 16.26
N LYS A 548 0.84 -37.47 15.84
CA LYS A 548 0.20 -37.97 14.62
C LYS A 548 0.82 -37.40 13.32
N TYR A 549 2.01 -36.88 13.37
CA TYR A 549 2.68 -36.20 12.25
C TYR A 549 4.08 -36.76 12.02
N ALA A 550 4.47 -36.85 10.77
CA ALA A 550 5.85 -37.10 10.36
C ALA A 550 6.52 -35.77 9.99
N TYR A 551 7.81 -35.67 10.25
CA TYR A 551 8.62 -34.57 9.76
C TYR A 551 9.19 -34.92 8.39
N VAL A 552 9.00 -34.02 7.41
CA VAL A 552 9.65 -34.12 6.12
C VAL A 552 10.97 -33.37 6.22
N LEU A 553 12.08 -34.09 6.17
CA LEU A 553 13.40 -33.53 6.37
C LEU A 553 13.95 -32.94 5.06
N PRO A 554 14.39 -31.67 5.03
CA PRO A 554 14.89 -31.01 3.83
C PRO A 554 16.07 -31.72 3.17
N ASP A 555 17.03 -32.21 3.97
CA ASP A 555 18.26 -32.88 3.49
C ASP A 555 17.99 -34.17 2.72
N SER A 556 16.89 -34.89 3.03
CA SER A 556 16.52 -36.13 2.36
C SER A 556 15.95 -35.91 0.95
N LEU A 557 15.38 -34.72 0.70
CA LEU A 557 14.71 -34.38 -0.55
C LEU A 557 15.45 -33.35 -1.40
N ASN A 558 16.53 -32.74 -0.89
CA ASN A 558 17.22 -31.63 -1.54
C ASN A 558 16.25 -30.49 -1.95
N LEU A 559 15.32 -30.15 -1.05
CA LEU A 559 14.25 -29.19 -1.29
C LEU A 559 14.73 -27.72 -1.35
N GLY A 560 16.02 -27.48 -1.03
CA GLY A 560 16.57 -26.12 -1.00
C GLY A 560 16.06 -25.27 0.16
N TRP A 561 15.45 -25.88 1.20
CA TRP A 561 15.05 -25.20 2.42
C TRP A 561 16.26 -24.79 3.25
N THR A 562 16.10 -23.80 4.10
CA THR A 562 17.13 -23.37 5.03
C THR A 562 17.20 -24.30 6.23
N GLU A 563 18.37 -24.40 6.88
CA GLU A 563 18.57 -25.23 8.07
C GLU A 563 17.53 -24.88 9.15
N GLY A 564 16.66 -25.84 9.54
CA GLY A 564 15.57 -25.65 10.51
C GLY A 564 14.18 -25.39 9.90
N GLU A 565 14.01 -25.42 8.58
CA GLU A 565 12.70 -25.49 7.93
C GLU A 565 12.32 -26.96 7.78
N GLU A 566 11.26 -27.37 8.46
CA GLU A 566 10.68 -28.71 8.42
C GLU A 566 9.21 -28.56 7.98
N ASP A 567 8.75 -29.49 7.12
CA ASP A 567 7.33 -29.60 6.81
C ASP A 567 6.72 -30.78 7.58
N TYR A 568 5.42 -30.77 7.78
CA TYR A 568 4.70 -31.79 8.53
C TYR A 568 3.73 -32.52 7.61
N ALA A 569 3.67 -33.85 7.76
CA ALA A 569 2.68 -34.65 7.09
C ALA A 569 1.83 -35.38 8.16
N ALA A 570 0.51 -35.31 8.02
CA ALA A 570 -0.39 -36.06 8.88
C ALA A 570 -0.25 -37.56 8.63
N LEU A 571 -0.34 -38.35 9.70
CA LEU A 571 -0.19 -39.81 9.66
C LEU A 571 -1.50 -40.53 9.90
N THR A 572 -1.68 -41.66 9.23
CA THR A 572 -2.70 -42.66 9.52
C THR A 572 -2.42 -43.35 10.86
N ALA A 573 -3.37 -44.14 11.32
CA ALA A 573 -3.22 -45.00 12.49
C ALA A 573 -2.03 -45.97 12.36
N ASP A 574 -1.63 -46.36 11.15
CA ASP A 574 -0.52 -47.27 10.85
C ASP A 574 0.83 -46.54 10.66
N ASN A 575 0.90 -45.26 11.01
CA ASN A 575 2.08 -44.39 10.84
C ASN A 575 2.54 -44.24 9.37
N LEU A 576 1.63 -44.18 8.44
CA LEU A 576 1.88 -43.88 7.04
C LEU A 576 1.33 -42.47 6.73
N PRO A 577 1.92 -41.70 5.84
CA PRO A 577 1.45 -40.34 5.55
C PRO A 577 0.13 -40.36 4.77
N LEU A 578 -0.76 -39.41 5.13
CA LEU A 578 -2.02 -39.23 4.41
C LEU A 578 -1.78 -38.73 2.98
N GLY A 579 -0.91 -37.79 2.81
CA GLY A 579 -0.68 -37.08 1.55
C GLY A 579 -1.85 -36.18 1.11
N ASN A 580 -1.60 -35.21 0.29
CA ASN A 580 -2.63 -34.33 -0.28
C ASN A 580 -3.15 -34.93 -1.58
N VAL A 581 -4.27 -35.68 -1.53
CA VAL A 581 -4.87 -36.31 -2.70
C VAL A 581 -6.09 -35.53 -3.18
N TYR A 582 -6.12 -35.24 -4.47
CA TYR A 582 -7.19 -34.52 -5.13
C TYR A 582 -7.82 -35.37 -6.25
N GLY A 583 -9.15 -35.41 -6.27
CA GLY A 583 -9.95 -35.94 -7.39
C GLY A 583 -10.51 -34.78 -8.21
N PHE A 584 -10.39 -34.78 -9.52
CA PHE A 584 -10.86 -33.69 -10.34
C PHE A 584 -11.60 -34.13 -11.60
N SER A 585 -12.57 -33.33 -12.04
CA SER A 585 -13.27 -33.47 -13.32
C SER A 585 -12.44 -32.98 -14.50
N GLU A 586 -12.72 -33.52 -15.71
CA GLU A 586 -11.85 -33.36 -16.89
C GLU A 586 -11.52 -31.92 -17.31
N ASN A 587 -12.42 -30.98 -17.07
CA ASN A 587 -12.23 -29.58 -17.47
C ASN A 587 -11.04 -28.89 -16.76
N LEU A 588 -10.60 -29.40 -15.61
CA LEU A 588 -9.43 -28.85 -14.92
C LEU A 588 -8.13 -29.00 -15.73
N LEU A 589 -8.01 -30.05 -16.55
CA LEU A 589 -6.84 -30.23 -17.42
C LEU A 589 -6.59 -29.05 -18.36
N ASN A 590 -7.66 -28.39 -18.81
CA ASN A 590 -7.56 -27.19 -19.66
C ASN A 590 -7.11 -25.94 -18.88
N LYS A 591 -7.15 -26.00 -17.55
CA LYS A 591 -6.78 -24.90 -16.63
C LYS A 591 -5.40 -25.13 -15.97
N MET A 592 -4.75 -26.27 -16.25
CA MET A 592 -3.40 -26.61 -15.76
C MET A 592 -2.31 -26.21 -16.78
N ASP A 593 -1.16 -25.77 -16.27
CA ASP A 593 0.07 -25.63 -17.05
C ASP A 593 0.95 -26.86 -16.83
N ILE A 594 1.16 -27.65 -17.87
CA ILE A 594 2.03 -28.83 -17.77
C ILE A 594 3.48 -28.38 -17.83
N ILE A 595 4.24 -28.68 -16.77
CA ILE A 595 5.64 -28.29 -16.59
C ILE A 595 6.59 -29.38 -17.13
N GLU A 596 6.26 -30.67 -16.86
CA GLU A 596 7.08 -31.81 -17.25
C GLU A 596 6.18 -33.02 -17.53
N GLY A 597 6.59 -33.87 -18.45
CA GLY A 597 5.89 -35.10 -18.79
C GLY A 597 4.96 -34.99 -20.01
N GLU A 598 3.84 -35.72 -19.98
CA GLU A 598 2.85 -35.72 -21.07
C GLU A 598 2.13 -34.37 -21.11
N SER A 599 2.17 -33.72 -22.25
CA SER A 599 1.60 -32.37 -22.46
C SER A 599 0.33 -32.35 -23.31
N ASP A 600 0.03 -33.44 -24.03
CA ASP A 600 -1.23 -33.53 -24.79
C ASP A 600 -2.41 -33.83 -23.86
N VAL A 601 -3.31 -32.85 -23.72
CA VAL A 601 -4.48 -32.94 -22.83
C VAL A 601 -5.35 -34.15 -23.15
N SER A 602 -5.48 -34.54 -24.42
CA SER A 602 -6.28 -35.70 -24.80
C SER A 602 -5.64 -37.01 -24.35
N VAL A 603 -4.31 -37.11 -24.45
CA VAL A 603 -3.53 -38.26 -23.97
C VAL A 603 -3.51 -38.33 -22.46
N LEU A 604 -3.35 -37.16 -21.78
CA LEU A 604 -3.44 -37.07 -20.32
C LEU A 604 -4.81 -37.55 -19.83
N LYS A 605 -5.89 -37.07 -20.46
CA LYS A 605 -7.25 -37.52 -20.13
C LYS A 605 -7.38 -39.01 -20.28
N GLU A 606 -6.97 -39.60 -21.42
CA GLU A 606 -7.06 -41.04 -21.65
C GLU A 606 -6.30 -41.83 -20.58
N LYS A 607 -5.08 -41.45 -20.26
CA LYS A 607 -4.25 -42.10 -19.25
C LYS A 607 -4.84 -42.01 -17.83
N LEU A 608 -5.32 -40.81 -17.44
CA LEU A 608 -5.85 -40.54 -16.08
C LEU A 608 -7.19 -41.25 -15.84
N TRP A 609 -8.08 -41.32 -16.85
CA TRP A 609 -9.41 -41.90 -16.68
C TRP A 609 -9.44 -43.43 -16.89
N ASN A 610 -8.46 -44.00 -17.59
CA ASN A 610 -8.40 -45.41 -17.90
C ASN A 610 -7.26 -46.20 -17.24
N GLY A 611 -6.40 -45.52 -16.46
CA GLY A 611 -5.25 -46.14 -15.81
C GLY A 611 -4.96 -45.59 -14.41
N ASN A 612 -4.10 -46.30 -13.67
CA ASN A 612 -3.60 -45.85 -12.38
C ASN A 612 -2.47 -44.80 -12.59
N ASN A 613 -2.87 -43.61 -12.93
CA ASN A 613 -1.94 -42.50 -13.20
C ASN A 613 -2.33 -41.26 -12.41
N VAL A 614 -1.31 -40.48 -12.05
CA VAL A 614 -1.47 -39.22 -11.31
C VAL A 614 -0.64 -38.10 -11.89
N ILE A 615 -1.06 -36.86 -11.61
CA ILE A 615 -0.30 -35.64 -11.90
C ILE A 615 0.10 -35.04 -10.55
N LEU A 616 1.35 -34.63 -10.43
CA LEU A 616 1.80 -33.81 -9.31
C LEU A 616 1.54 -32.35 -9.60
N VAL A 617 0.86 -31.64 -8.71
CA VAL A 617 0.45 -30.26 -8.94
C VAL A 617 1.10 -29.33 -7.94
N SER A 618 1.64 -28.23 -8.44
CA SER A 618 2.12 -27.09 -7.67
C SER A 618 1.30 -25.85 -8.02
N HIS A 619 1.61 -24.73 -7.40
CA HIS A 619 0.93 -23.47 -7.69
C HIS A 619 1.91 -22.34 -7.99
N TYR A 620 1.42 -21.27 -8.58
CA TYR A 620 2.18 -20.05 -8.78
C TYR A 620 2.10 -19.18 -7.51
N ASN A 621 3.29 -18.77 -7.02
CA ASN A 621 3.35 -17.83 -5.91
C ASN A 621 2.89 -16.43 -6.33
N ASP A 622 2.79 -15.54 -5.35
CA ASP A 622 2.38 -14.14 -5.53
C ASP A 622 3.17 -13.37 -6.59
N LYS A 623 4.36 -13.80 -6.96
CA LYS A 623 5.17 -13.20 -8.02
C LYS A 623 4.91 -13.81 -9.41
N GLY A 624 4.01 -14.80 -9.48
CA GLY A 624 3.74 -15.55 -10.71
C GLY A 624 4.89 -16.47 -11.13
N ASN A 625 5.76 -16.82 -10.19
CA ASN A 625 6.77 -17.86 -10.36
C ASN A 625 6.23 -19.17 -9.76
N LEU A 626 6.69 -20.29 -10.29
CA LEU A 626 6.39 -21.57 -9.68
C LEU A 626 6.77 -21.53 -8.19
N SER A 627 5.85 -21.87 -7.32
CA SER A 627 6.10 -21.89 -5.88
C SER A 627 7.22 -22.91 -5.63
N GLY A 628 8.21 -22.56 -4.78
CA GLY A 628 9.37 -23.41 -4.55
C GLY A 628 10.53 -23.27 -5.55
N GLY A 629 10.42 -22.42 -6.55
CA GLY A 629 11.50 -22.14 -7.52
C GLY A 629 11.73 -23.22 -8.57
N ALA A 630 12.87 -23.14 -9.28
CA ALA A 630 13.22 -24.04 -10.37
C ALA A 630 13.51 -25.50 -9.93
N ASP A 631 13.77 -25.72 -8.64
CA ASP A 631 14.26 -26.99 -8.09
C ASP A 631 13.15 -27.92 -7.56
N ASN A 632 11.87 -27.67 -7.92
CA ASN A 632 10.75 -28.59 -7.69
C ASN A 632 10.44 -28.95 -6.22
N VAL A 633 10.62 -28.01 -5.30
CA VAL A 633 10.38 -28.23 -3.85
C VAL A 633 9.00 -28.86 -3.58
N TYR A 634 7.94 -28.37 -4.22
CA TYR A 634 6.57 -28.87 -4.01
C TYR A 634 6.24 -30.21 -4.71
N TYR A 635 7.17 -30.76 -5.47
CA TYR A 635 7.00 -32.12 -6.01
C TYR A 635 7.71 -33.18 -5.16
N PHE A 636 8.27 -32.78 -4.01
CA PHE A 636 8.88 -33.67 -3.02
C PHE A 636 9.89 -34.66 -3.59
N GLY A 637 10.70 -34.22 -4.56
CA GLY A 637 11.74 -35.03 -5.21
C GLY A 637 11.22 -36.07 -6.20
N LEU A 638 9.91 -36.21 -6.36
CA LEU A 638 9.31 -37.12 -7.31
C LEU A 638 9.54 -36.65 -8.76
N SER A 639 9.76 -37.60 -9.65
CA SER A 639 9.96 -37.42 -11.08
C SER A 639 8.85 -38.09 -11.89
N VAL A 640 8.68 -37.64 -13.14
CA VAL A 640 7.79 -38.35 -14.08
C VAL A 640 8.29 -39.76 -14.32
N GLY A 641 7.42 -40.73 -14.09
CA GLY A 641 7.72 -42.15 -14.14
C GLY A 641 7.87 -42.84 -12.78
N ASP A 642 8.01 -42.03 -11.71
CA ASP A 642 8.01 -42.59 -10.34
C ASP A 642 6.61 -43.08 -9.97
N THR A 643 6.55 -43.95 -8.96
CA THR A 643 5.31 -44.55 -8.51
C THR A 643 5.00 -44.18 -7.05
N ILE A 644 3.70 -44.07 -6.74
CA ILE A 644 3.17 -43.79 -5.40
C ILE A 644 2.29 -44.99 -5.01
N GLN A 645 2.63 -45.64 -3.88
CA GLN A 645 1.87 -46.76 -3.36
C GLN A 645 0.79 -46.28 -2.40
N PHE A 646 -0.46 -46.67 -2.67
CA PHE A 646 -1.57 -46.42 -1.74
C PHE A 646 -1.75 -47.59 -0.80
N TYR A 647 -2.26 -47.31 0.40
CA TYR A 647 -2.54 -48.29 1.46
C TYR A 647 -3.94 -48.02 2.02
N GLU A 648 -4.62 -49.09 2.38
CA GLU A 648 -5.87 -49.06 3.13
C GLU A 648 -5.70 -49.86 4.40
N ASN A 649 -5.88 -49.26 5.58
CA ASN A 649 -5.64 -49.88 6.89
C ASN A 649 -4.26 -50.58 6.98
N GLY A 650 -3.20 -49.89 6.48
CA GLY A 650 -1.84 -50.42 6.44
C GLY A 650 -1.55 -51.53 5.42
N VAL A 651 -2.54 -51.91 4.60
CA VAL A 651 -2.38 -52.92 3.55
C VAL A 651 -2.17 -52.22 2.19
N PRO A 652 -1.10 -52.56 1.43
CA PRO A 652 -0.90 -51.96 0.12
C PRO A 652 -2.03 -52.34 -0.85
N THR A 653 -2.58 -51.33 -1.52
CA THR A 653 -3.66 -51.46 -2.51
C THR A 653 -3.13 -51.22 -3.92
N GLU A 654 -3.40 -50.05 -4.48
CA GLU A 654 -3.03 -49.68 -5.84
C GLU A 654 -1.75 -48.87 -5.88
N GLU A 655 -0.96 -49.06 -6.94
CA GLU A 655 0.22 -48.25 -7.26
C GLU A 655 -0.11 -47.30 -8.41
N PHE A 656 0.23 -46.02 -8.27
CA PHE A 656 -0.04 -44.99 -9.25
C PHE A 656 1.27 -44.45 -9.85
N THR A 657 1.30 -44.29 -11.18
CA THR A 657 2.45 -43.74 -11.88
C THR A 657 2.29 -42.21 -12.09
N VAL A 658 3.31 -41.47 -11.75
CA VAL A 658 3.37 -40.03 -12.05
C VAL A 658 3.61 -39.81 -13.55
N ILE A 659 2.62 -39.29 -14.27
CA ILE A 659 2.71 -39.09 -15.75
C ILE A 659 3.02 -37.66 -16.16
N ALA A 660 2.81 -36.70 -15.28
CA ALA A 660 3.13 -35.29 -15.52
C ALA A 660 3.32 -34.54 -14.21
N LYS A 661 4.01 -33.40 -14.29
CA LYS A 661 4.03 -32.34 -13.29
C LYS A 661 3.33 -31.13 -13.87
N ALA A 662 2.45 -30.52 -13.09
CA ALA A 662 1.65 -29.38 -13.53
C ALA A 662 1.67 -28.26 -12.49
N ALA A 663 1.25 -27.07 -12.93
CA ALA A 663 0.96 -25.95 -12.02
C ALA A 663 -0.45 -25.42 -12.29
N VAL A 664 -1.11 -24.99 -11.22
CA VAL A 664 -2.39 -24.29 -11.26
C VAL A 664 -2.26 -22.92 -10.63
N THR A 665 -3.25 -22.07 -10.81
CA THR A 665 -3.26 -20.77 -10.15
C THR A 665 -3.76 -20.93 -8.70
N SER A 666 -3.52 -19.90 -7.89
CA SER A 666 -3.83 -19.94 -6.46
C SER A 666 -5.31 -20.28 -6.20
N ASN A 667 -6.22 -19.75 -6.99
CA ASN A 667 -7.66 -19.95 -6.77
C ASN A 667 -8.15 -21.37 -7.12
N GLU A 668 -7.52 -22.04 -8.08
CA GLU A 668 -7.82 -23.44 -8.42
C GLU A 668 -7.24 -24.44 -7.42
N MET A 669 -6.33 -24.01 -6.55
CA MET A 669 -5.73 -24.87 -5.54
C MET A 669 -6.30 -24.64 -4.15
N THR A 670 -6.35 -23.38 -3.71
CA THR A 670 -6.72 -23.07 -2.32
C THR A 670 -8.17 -22.62 -2.16
N LEU A 671 -8.86 -22.28 -3.25
CA LEU A 671 -10.24 -21.78 -3.31
C LEU A 671 -10.52 -20.52 -2.47
N THR A 672 -9.79 -20.30 -1.39
CA THR A 672 -10.00 -19.23 -0.40
C THR A 672 -9.31 -17.93 -0.76
N GLY A 673 -8.54 -17.88 -1.86
CA GLY A 673 -7.97 -16.63 -2.41
C GLY A 673 -6.76 -16.06 -1.69
N GLY A 674 -6.14 -16.79 -0.78
CA GLY A 674 -4.95 -16.32 -0.09
C GLY A 674 -4.04 -17.46 0.33
N GLY A 675 -2.89 -17.60 -0.30
CA GLY A 675 -1.82 -18.53 0.08
C GLY A 675 -2.23 -19.98 0.37
N ASP A 676 -1.26 -20.86 0.61
CA ASP A 676 -1.57 -22.21 1.09
C ASP A 676 -2.39 -22.10 2.38
N ASN A 677 -3.62 -22.63 2.37
CA ASN A 677 -4.40 -22.74 3.59
C ASN A 677 -3.78 -23.86 4.44
N ILE A 678 -2.87 -23.47 5.32
CA ILE A 678 -2.15 -24.39 6.22
C ILE A 678 -3.12 -25.27 7.03
N ALA A 679 -4.32 -24.74 7.30
CA ALA A 679 -5.33 -25.43 8.09
C ALA A 679 -5.92 -26.67 7.39
N THR A 680 -5.87 -26.74 6.06
CA THR A 680 -6.36 -27.90 5.30
C THR A 680 -5.23 -28.76 4.74
N ASP A 681 -3.97 -28.37 4.88
CA ASP A 681 -2.84 -29.10 4.32
C ASP A 681 -2.45 -30.26 5.23
N VAL A 682 -2.65 -31.49 4.76
CA VAL A 682 -2.23 -32.69 5.47
C VAL A 682 -0.75 -33.03 5.26
N GLY A 683 -0.04 -32.21 4.50
CA GLY A 683 1.40 -32.36 4.20
C GLY A 683 1.70 -33.27 3.02
N GLY A 684 2.89 -33.12 2.46
CA GLY A 684 3.36 -33.93 1.33
C GLY A 684 2.98 -33.39 -0.05
N PRO A 685 3.30 -34.16 -1.11
CA PRO A 685 3.02 -33.77 -2.49
C PRO A 685 1.52 -33.66 -2.76
N LYS A 686 1.11 -32.75 -3.63
CA LYS A 686 -0.27 -32.61 -4.07
C LYS A 686 -0.50 -33.54 -5.27
N ILE A 687 -1.19 -34.65 -5.03
CA ILE A 687 -1.41 -35.76 -5.96
C ILE A 687 -2.79 -35.60 -6.57
N TYR A 688 -2.86 -35.37 -7.86
CA TYR A 688 -4.11 -35.17 -8.60
C TYR A 688 -4.43 -36.38 -9.47
N MET A 689 -5.64 -36.94 -9.30
CA MET A 689 -6.14 -38.07 -10.07
C MET A 689 -7.54 -37.79 -10.64
N SER A 690 -8.03 -38.62 -11.55
CA SER A 690 -9.40 -38.49 -12.03
C SER A 690 -10.42 -38.64 -10.90
N GLU A 691 -11.53 -37.90 -10.97
CA GLU A 691 -12.60 -37.99 -9.97
C GLU A 691 -13.14 -39.41 -9.77
N ASN A 692 -13.14 -40.20 -10.85
CA ASN A 692 -13.60 -41.61 -10.78
C ASN A 692 -12.67 -42.41 -9.89
N LYS A 693 -11.36 -42.30 -10.09
CA LYS A 693 -10.37 -43.00 -9.27
C LYS A 693 -10.37 -42.51 -7.83
N PHE A 694 -10.55 -41.23 -7.61
CA PHE A 694 -10.68 -40.69 -6.26
C PHE A 694 -11.88 -41.28 -5.52
N LYS A 695 -13.05 -41.35 -6.18
CA LYS A 695 -14.28 -41.93 -5.62
C LYS A 695 -14.24 -43.46 -5.45
N GLU A 696 -13.32 -44.14 -6.15
CA GLU A 696 -13.06 -45.57 -5.93
C GLU A 696 -12.23 -45.80 -4.66
N ILE A 697 -11.31 -44.88 -4.31
CA ILE A 697 -10.41 -44.99 -3.17
C ILE A 697 -11.07 -44.47 -1.89
N TYR A 698 -11.74 -43.32 -1.97
CA TYR A 698 -12.34 -42.63 -0.82
C TYR A 698 -13.85 -42.87 -0.80
N GLU A 699 -14.33 -43.59 0.26
CA GLU A 699 -15.75 -43.95 0.41
C GLU A 699 -16.66 -42.72 0.56
N THR A 700 -16.14 -41.68 1.24
CA THR A 700 -16.86 -40.42 1.47
C THR A 700 -16.10 -39.25 0.82
N PRO A 701 -16.20 -39.08 -0.52
CA PRO A 701 -15.47 -38.09 -1.24
C PRO A 701 -15.95 -36.68 -0.84
N THR A 702 -15.06 -35.85 -0.28
CA THR A 702 -15.36 -34.47 0.10
C THR A 702 -15.21 -33.56 -1.12
N LEU A 703 -16.32 -32.96 -1.59
CA LEU A 703 -16.30 -31.98 -2.65
C LEU A 703 -15.72 -30.67 -2.07
N TYR A 704 -14.41 -30.52 -2.24
CA TYR A 704 -13.63 -29.38 -1.71
C TYR A 704 -14.03 -28.07 -2.37
N GLY A 705 -14.25 -28.08 -3.70
CA GLY A 705 -14.65 -26.89 -4.42
C GLY A 705 -15.33 -27.20 -5.75
N PHE A 706 -16.10 -26.20 -6.19
CA PHE A 706 -16.75 -26.20 -7.49
C PHE A 706 -16.37 -24.92 -8.24
N LEU A 707 -15.66 -25.08 -9.38
CA LEU A 707 -15.18 -23.97 -10.20
C LEU A 707 -15.94 -23.99 -11.53
N PHE A 708 -16.27 -22.81 -12.05
CA PHE A 708 -17.00 -22.71 -13.30
C PHE A 708 -16.79 -21.34 -13.94
N ASP A 709 -17.07 -21.27 -15.24
CA ASP A 709 -17.09 -20.03 -15.99
C ASP A 709 -18.55 -19.66 -16.28
N VAL A 710 -18.82 -18.37 -16.49
CA VAL A 710 -20.16 -17.84 -16.78
C VAL A 710 -20.09 -16.87 -17.94
N GLU A 711 -20.97 -16.98 -18.90
CA GLU A 711 -21.07 -16.00 -20.00
C GLU A 711 -21.18 -14.58 -19.46
N GLU A 712 -20.43 -13.63 -20.04
CA GLU A 712 -20.26 -12.25 -19.55
C GLU A 712 -21.61 -11.55 -19.21
N GLN A 713 -22.65 -11.83 -19.99
CA GLN A 713 -23.97 -11.23 -19.77
C GLN A 713 -24.70 -11.71 -18.51
N TYR A 714 -24.31 -12.86 -17.94
CA TYR A 714 -24.92 -13.46 -16.74
C TYR A 714 -24.03 -13.37 -15.50
N GLN A 715 -22.79 -12.90 -15.62
CA GLN A 715 -21.85 -12.84 -14.48
C GLN A 715 -22.41 -12.06 -13.30
N GLN A 716 -23.02 -10.89 -13.54
CA GLN A 716 -23.61 -10.08 -12.46
C GLN A 716 -24.81 -10.75 -11.80
N ASP A 717 -25.62 -11.46 -12.56
CA ASP A 717 -26.79 -12.21 -12.03
C ASP A 717 -26.30 -13.40 -11.19
N MET A 718 -25.25 -14.08 -11.64
CA MET A 718 -24.62 -15.17 -10.87
C MET A 718 -24.03 -14.65 -9.56
N GLU A 719 -23.32 -13.52 -9.58
CA GLU A 719 -22.76 -12.94 -8.37
C GLU A 719 -23.84 -12.53 -7.37
N ASN A 720 -24.92 -11.92 -7.84
CA ASN A 720 -26.07 -11.60 -7.00
C ASN A 720 -26.74 -12.86 -6.41
N TYR A 721 -26.80 -13.94 -7.18
CA TYR A 721 -27.32 -15.23 -6.71
C TYR A 721 -26.45 -15.83 -5.63
N LEU A 722 -25.14 -15.96 -5.87
CA LEU A 722 -24.18 -16.51 -4.90
C LEU A 722 -24.15 -15.69 -3.60
N MET A 723 -24.29 -14.36 -3.71
CA MET A 723 -24.29 -13.49 -2.54
C MET A 723 -25.55 -13.61 -1.68
N ARG A 724 -26.71 -13.94 -2.26
CA ARG A 724 -28.00 -13.83 -1.56
C ARG A 724 -28.69 -15.16 -1.31
N ASP A 725 -28.56 -16.09 -2.23
CA ASP A 725 -29.46 -17.25 -2.34
C ASP A 725 -28.73 -18.59 -2.13
N THR A 726 -27.46 -18.59 -1.72
CA THR A 726 -26.68 -19.81 -1.51
C THR A 726 -26.09 -19.89 -0.09
N ASP A 727 -25.77 -21.10 0.33
CA ASP A 727 -25.08 -21.46 1.58
C ASP A 727 -23.56 -21.61 1.40
N VAL A 728 -23.02 -21.22 0.25
CA VAL A 728 -21.61 -21.38 -0.08
C VAL A 728 -20.86 -20.04 -0.05
N SER A 729 -19.58 -20.11 0.23
CA SER A 729 -18.63 -18.99 -0.01
C SER A 729 -18.11 -19.03 -1.45
N TYR A 730 -17.72 -17.89 -2.00
CA TYR A 730 -17.20 -17.84 -3.35
C TYR A 730 -16.10 -16.78 -3.52
N ASN A 731 -15.24 -17.00 -4.51
CA ASN A 731 -14.36 -16.01 -5.10
C ASN A 731 -14.75 -15.79 -6.56
N SER A 732 -14.63 -14.55 -7.05
CA SER A 732 -14.96 -14.23 -8.43
C SER A 732 -13.90 -13.31 -9.07
N ILE A 733 -13.84 -13.32 -10.40
CA ILE A 733 -13.01 -12.37 -11.16
C ILE A 733 -13.40 -10.94 -10.84
N SER A 734 -14.68 -10.65 -10.55
CA SER A 734 -15.13 -9.29 -10.25
C SER A 734 -14.56 -8.77 -8.94
N THR A 735 -14.44 -9.60 -7.90
CA THR A 735 -13.79 -9.23 -6.63
C THR A 735 -12.31 -8.95 -6.82
N LEU A 736 -11.58 -9.83 -7.51
CA LEU A 736 -10.16 -9.64 -7.83
C LEU A 736 -9.91 -8.37 -8.67
N LYS A 737 -10.81 -8.10 -9.62
CA LYS A 737 -10.76 -6.90 -10.46
C LYS A 737 -10.98 -5.62 -9.66
N ALA A 738 -11.93 -5.62 -8.73
CA ALA A 738 -12.21 -4.49 -7.86
C ALA A 738 -10.99 -4.12 -7.00
N ASP A 739 -10.26 -5.11 -6.49
CA ASP A 739 -9.06 -4.90 -5.69
C ASP A 739 -7.95 -4.20 -6.47
N VAL A 740 -7.63 -4.69 -7.67
CA VAL A 740 -6.60 -4.06 -8.53
C VAL A 740 -6.98 -2.66 -8.94
N LEU A 741 -8.23 -2.47 -9.38
CA LEU A 741 -8.73 -1.16 -9.77
C LEU A 741 -8.75 -0.18 -8.61
N GLY A 742 -9.07 -0.63 -7.40
CA GLY A 742 -9.00 0.15 -6.19
C GLY A 742 -7.60 0.72 -5.97
N ILE A 743 -6.58 -0.12 -5.95
CA ILE A 743 -5.18 0.28 -5.78
C ILE A 743 -4.71 1.22 -6.90
N LYS A 744 -4.99 0.86 -8.16
CA LYS A 744 -4.67 1.67 -9.33
C LYS A 744 -5.25 3.08 -9.27
N ASN A 745 -6.53 3.20 -8.89
CA ASN A 745 -7.24 4.47 -8.79
C ASN A 745 -6.66 5.35 -7.68
N VAL A 746 -6.28 4.79 -6.54
CA VAL A 746 -5.61 5.52 -5.46
C VAL A 746 -4.24 6.04 -5.91
N VAL A 747 -3.44 5.21 -6.57
CA VAL A 747 -2.14 5.62 -7.12
C VAL A 747 -2.32 6.75 -8.13
N LEU A 748 -3.32 6.67 -9.01
CA LEU A 748 -3.66 7.74 -9.96
C LEU A 748 -4.08 9.04 -9.26
N LEU A 749 -4.92 8.95 -8.25
CA LEU A 749 -5.45 10.11 -7.54
C LEU A 749 -4.35 10.81 -6.73
N VAL A 750 -3.65 10.06 -5.89
CA VAL A 750 -2.59 10.61 -5.02
C VAL A 750 -1.38 11.04 -5.85
N GLY A 751 -0.91 10.17 -6.72
CA GLY A 751 0.23 10.44 -7.58
C GLY A 751 -0.06 11.55 -8.61
N GLY A 752 -1.26 11.56 -9.20
CA GLY A 752 -1.72 12.60 -10.11
C GLY A 752 -1.76 13.97 -9.46
N MET A 753 -2.20 14.05 -8.19
CA MET A 753 -2.14 15.30 -7.43
C MET A 753 -0.72 15.79 -7.20
N ILE A 754 0.15 14.91 -6.72
CA ILE A 754 1.58 15.24 -6.53
C ILE A 754 2.15 15.75 -7.85
N GLY A 755 1.89 15.04 -8.94
CA GLY A 755 2.30 15.44 -10.29
C GLY A 755 1.74 16.79 -10.71
N ALA A 756 0.46 17.08 -10.46
CA ALA A 756 -0.18 18.36 -10.78
C ALA A 756 0.45 19.52 -9.98
N VAL A 757 0.76 19.30 -8.69
CA VAL A 757 1.45 20.33 -7.90
C VAL A 757 2.86 20.60 -8.42
N PHE A 758 3.62 19.58 -8.81
CA PHE A 758 4.92 19.77 -9.45
C PHE A 758 4.81 20.50 -10.80
N ALA A 759 3.76 20.20 -11.58
CA ALA A 759 3.47 20.92 -12.80
C ALA A 759 3.19 22.41 -12.53
N LEU A 760 2.40 22.74 -11.50
CA LEU A 760 2.15 24.11 -11.04
C LEU A 760 3.44 24.81 -10.57
N VAL A 761 4.29 24.14 -9.83
CA VAL A 761 5.60 24.68 -9.41
C VAL A 761 6.46 24.98 -10.62
N GLY A 762 6.53 24.08 -11.60
CA GLY A 762 7.23 24.30 -12.87
C GLY A 762 6.69 25.49 -13.63
N LEU A 763 5.36 25.60 -13.73
CA LEU A 763 4.66 26.70 -14.36
C LEU A 763 4.99 28.06 -13.72
N ILE A 764 4.90 28.15 -12.39
CA ILE A 764 5.18 29.38 -11.66
C ILE A 764 6.66 29.77 -11.78
N ASN A 765 7.57 28.79 -11.73
CA ASN A 765 8.98 29.03 -11.99
C ASN A 765 9.22 29.60 -13.39
N PHE A 766 8.54 29.06 -14.40
CA PHE A 766 8.65 29.55 -15.78
C PHE A 766 8.09 30.95 -15.94
N ILE A 767 6.89 31.23 -15.39
CA ILE A 767 6.29 32.59 -15.40
C ILE A 767 7.23 33.58 -14.72
N ASN A 768 7.69 33.23 -13.51
CA ASN A 768 8.60 34.09 -12.75
C ASN A 768 9.90 34.38 -13.50
N LEU A 769 10.45 33.39 -14.20
CA LEU A 769 11.62 33.57 -15.05
C LEU A 769 11.38 34.56 -16.15
N VAL A 770 10.33 34.38 -16.97
CA VAL A 770 10.03 35.23 -18.12
C VAL A 770 9.78 36.67 -17.66
N MET A 771 8.99 36.84 -16.58
CA MET A 771 8.74 38.14 -15.95
C MET A 771 10.04 38.84 -15.52
N THR A 772 10.92 38.07 -14.89
CA THR A 772 12.22 38.63 -14.45
C THR A 772 13.12 38.99 -15.60
N ASN A 773 13.21 38.17 -16.64
CA ASN A 773 14.01 38.48 -17.83
C ASN A 773 13.56 39.81 -18.44
N ILE A 774 12.26 40.06 -18.46
CA ILE A 774 11.70 41.30 -18.95
C ILE A 774 12.05 42.49 -18.02
N ILE A 775 11.90 42.34 -16.72
CA ILE A 775 12.14 43.40 -15.73
C ILE A 775 13.64 43.76 -15.68
N THR A 776 14.53 42.79 -15.59
CA THR A 776 15.97 43.02 -15.44
C THR A 776 16.60 43.58 -16.72
N ARG A 777 16.07 43.19 -17.88
CA ARG A 777 16.60 43.65 -19.20
C ARG A 777 15.82 44.78 -19.84
N ARG A 778 14.97 45.48 -19.07
CA ARG A 778 14.14 46.59 -19.58
C ARG A 778 14.96 47.69 -20.25
N HIS A 779 16.14 48.02 -19.71
CA HIS A 779 17.03 49.01 -20.28
C HIS A 779 17.68 48.55 -21.59
N GLU A 780 18.16 47.30 -21.67
CA GLU A 780 18.64 46.68 -22.91
C GLU A 780 17.56 46.72 -23.99
N PHE A 781 16.31 46.43 -23.64
CA PHE A 781 15.19 46.45 -24.59
C PHE A 781 14.87 47.88 -25.05
N ALA A 782 14.88 48.84 -24.14
CA ALA A 782 14.71 50.25 -24.50
C ALA A 782 15.84 50.73 -25.42
N THR A 783 17.11 50.37 -25.16
CA THR A 783 18.25 50.65 -26.02
C THR A 783 18.13 50.02 -27.41
N MET A 784 17.72 48.73 -27.47
CA MET A 784 17.49 48.09 -28.77
C MET A 784 16.35 48.72 -29.56
N GLN A 785 15.29 49.17 -28.88
CA GLN A 785 14.21 49.94 -29.52
C GLN A 785 14.61 51.33 -29.98
N SER A 786 15.50 52.02 -29.25
CA SER A 786 16.05 53.30 -29.68
C SER A 786 16.97 53.18 -30.92
N ILE A 787 17.61 52.03 -31.11
CA ILE A 787 18.42 51.67 -32.30
C ILE A 787 17.54 51.19 -33.49
N GLY A 788 16.19 51.06 -33.29
CA GLY A 788 15.25 50.73 -34.37
C GLY A 788 14.61 49.35 -34.30
N MET A 789 14.78 48.62 -33.19
CA MET A 789 14.08 47.32 -33.01
C MET A 789 12.58 47.55 -32.79
N THR A 790 11.74 46.90 -33.58
CA THR A 790 10.29 47.02 -33.45
C THR A 790 9.74 46.15 -32.29
N ASN A 791 8.57 46.51 -31.76
CA ASN A 791 7.88 45.73 -30.74
C ASN A 791 7.58 44.27 -31.20
N ARG A 792 7.35 44.05 -32.50
CA ARG A 792 7.14 42.71 -33.08
C ARG A 792 8.44 41.90 -33.06
N GLN A 793 9.58 42.49 -33.32
CA GLN A 793 10.89 41.82 -33.26
C GLN A 793 11.28 41.49 -31.85
N LEU A 794 11.04 42.41 -30.87
CA LEU A 794 11.28 42.18 -29.46
C LEU A 794 10.41 41.00 -28.94
N ARG A 795 9.13 40.98 -29.32
CA ARG A 795 8.22 39.88 -28.96
C ARG A 795 8.71 38.56 -29.53
N LYS A 796 9.06 38.48 -30.83
CA LYS A 796 9.62 37.28 -31.44
C LYS A 796 10.90 36.81 -30.76
N MET A 797 11.77 37.70 -30.32
CA MET A 797 12.99 37.33 -29.59
C MET A 797 12.68 36.71 -28.24
N MET A 798 11.77 37.30 -27.45
CA MET A 798 11.38 36.76 -26.13
C MET A 798 10.66 35.41 -26.25
N ILE A 799 9.78 35.24 -27.25
CA ILE A 799 9.12 33.98 -27.52
C ILE A 799 10.18 32.94 -27.89
N SER A 800 11.12 33.26 -28.80
CA SER A 800 12.18 32.31 -29.20
C SER A 800 13.10 31.93 -28.03
N GLU A 801 13.40 32.87 -27.12
CA GLU A 801 14.16 32.58 -25.91
C GLU A 801 13.38 31.64 -24.99
N SER A 802 12.09 31.90 -24.74
CA SER A 802 11.20 31.05 -23.91
C SER A 802 11.02 29.66 -24.50
N PHE A 803 10.81 29.54 -25.81
CA PHE A 803 10.75 28.25 -26.53
C PHE A 803 12.03 27.43 -26.38
N SER A 804 13.19 28.09 -26.42
CA SER A 804 14.48 27.40 -26.27
C SER A 804 14.66 26.81 -24.88
N TYR A 805 14.18 27.47 -23.80
CA TYR A 805 14.18 26.90 -22.46
C TYR A 805 13.28 25.65 -22.35
N VAL A 806 12.06 25.75 -22.87
CA VAL A 806 11.09 24.66 -22.83
C VAL A 806 11.53 23.48 -23.69
N LEU A 807 12.05 23.75 -24.88
CA LEU A 807 12.54 22.70 -25.78
C LEU A 807 13.72 21.93 -25.17
N LEU A 808 14.68 22.65 -24.56
CA LEU A 808 15.82 22.04 -23.88
C LEU A 808 15.35 21.23 -22.65
N ALA A 809 14.45 21.78 -21.83
CA ALA A 809 13.87 21.08 -20.69
C ALA A 809 13.02 19.88 -21.12
N GLY A 810 12.29 19.99 -22.22
CA GLY A 810 11.49 18.89 -22.79
C GLY A 810 12.36 17.72 -23.24
N ILE A 811 13.42 18.00 -24.02
CA ILE A 811 14.34 16.94 -24.47
C ILE A 811 15.00 16.26 -23.26
N VAL A 812 15.60 17.05 -22.35
CA VAL A 812 16.28 16.50 -21.17
C VAL A 812 15.28 15.78 -20.25
N GLY A 813 14.08 16.35 -20.06
CA GLY A 813 13.04 15.81 -19.21
C GLY A 813 12.47 14.49 -19.74
N THR A 814 12.19 14.41 -21.03
CA THR A 814 11.68 13.18 -21.65
C THR A 814 12.73 12.07 -21.61
N LEU A 815 13.99 12.38 -21.92
CA LEU A 815 15.09 11.42 -21.84
C LEU A 815 15.32 10.94 -20.39
N ALA A 816 15.29 11.87 -19.43
CA ALA A 816 15.45 11.53 -18.01
C ALA A 816 14.25 10.71 -17.49
N ALA A 817 13.02 11.04 -17.91
CA ALA A 817 11.83 10.27 -17.57
C ALA A 817 11.88 8.84 -18.15
N ALA A 818 12.31 8.70 -19.40
CA ALA A 818 12.50 7.40 -20.02
C ALA A 818 13.60 6.59 -19.31
N ALA A 819 14.75 7.21 -19.01
CA ALA A 819 15.84 6.55 -18.30
C ALA A 819 15.41 6.09 -16.90
N LEU A 820 14.74 6.95 -16.12
CA LEU A 820 14.21 6.61 -14.78
C LEU A 820 13.15 5.50 -14.87
N GLY A 821 12.28 5.59 -15.87
CA GLY A 821 11.26 4.57 -16.16
C GLY A 821 11.88 3.20 -16.42
N MET A 822 12.84 3.13 -17.35
CA MET A 822 13.49 1.88 -17.77
C MET A 822 14.44 1.28 -16.71
N THR A 823 14.87 2.04 -15.71
CA THR A 823 15.76 1.56 -14.65
C THR A 823 15.04 1.38 -13.34
N LEU A 824 14.87 2.45 -12.59
CA LEU A 824 14.36 2.41 -11.21
C LEU A 824 12.89 2.01 -11.13
N LEU A 825 12.02 2.57 -11.99
CA LEU A 825 10.59 2.21 -11.95
C LEU A 825 10.37 0.79 -12.45
N ARG A 826 11.09 0.37 -13.49
CA ARG A 826 11.03 -1.01 -13.97
C ARG A 826 11.45 -1.99 -12.88
N ALA A 827 12.60 -1.75 -12.22
CA ALA A 827 13.05 -2.59 -11.13
C ALA A 827 12.04 -2.65 -9.97
N PHE A 828 11.37 -1.53 -9.67
CA PHE A 828 10.34 -1.49 -8.63
C PHE A 828 9.06 -2.23 -9.04
N VAL A 829 8.64 -2.12 -10.29
CA VAL A 829 7.47 -2.84 -10.84
C VAL A 829 7.72 -4.35 -10.85
N GLU A 830 8.91 -4.77 -11.29
CA GLU A 830 9.24 -6.19 -11.44
C GLU A 830 9.60 -6.90 -10.12
N ASN A 831 10.16 -6.17 -9.14
CA ASN A 831 10.65 -6.75 -7.86
C ASN A 831 10.02 -6.13 -6.61
N GLY A 832 9.07 -5.20 -6.76
CA GLY A 832 8.40 -4.55 -5.64
C GLY A 832 7.27 -5.40 -5.04
N PRO A 833 6.72 -4.97 -3.90
CA PRO A 833 5.65 -5.70 -3.21
C PRO A 833 4.35 -5.82 -4.01
N THR A 834 4.15 -5.00 -5.05
CA THR A 834 2.98 -5.03 -5.93
C THR A 834 3.28 -5.64 -7.31
N SER A 835 4.43 -6.30 -7.47
CA SER A 835 4.87 -6.86 -8.76
C SER A 835 3.88 -7.85 -9.40
N MET A 836 3.13 -8.56 -8.57
CA MET A 836 2.09 -9.47 -8.99
C MET A 836 0.95 -8.80 -9.79
N MET A 837 0.59 -7.55 -9.41
CA MET A 837 -0.48 -6.77 -10.04
C MET A 837 0.01 -5.89 -11.18
N MET A 838 1.31 -5.98 -11.55
CA MET A 838 1.94 -5.00 -12.41
C MET A 838 2.72 -5.65 -13.53
N THR A 839 2.54 -5.10 -14.73
CA THR A 839 3.39 -5.37 -15.91
C THR A 839 4.02 -4.06 -16.34
N PHE A 840 5.35 -4.00 -16.44
CA PHE A 840 6.03 -2.75 -16.77
C PHE A 840 5.61 -2.24 -18.15
N GLN A 841 4.98 -1.05 -18.17
CA GLN A 841 4.54 -0.36 -19.37
C GLN A 841 5.12 1.05 -19.41
N ILE A 842 5.96 1.33 -20.41
CA ILE A 842 6.51 2.68 -20.59
C ILE A 842 5.51 3.56 -21.33
N THR A 843 5.16 4.70 -20.72
CA THR A 843 4.38 5.74 -21.37
C THR A 843 5.11 7.08 -21.31
N LEU A 844 5.16 7.79 -22.43
CA LEU A 844 5.71 9.15 -22.51
C LEU A 844 4.63 10.18 -22.83
N LEU A 845 3.37 9.75 -22.90
CA LEU A 845 2.22 10.62 -23.21
C LEU A 845 2.09 11.80 -22.23
N PRO A 846 2.20 11.60 -20.88
CA PRO A 846 2.14 12.72 -19.94
C PRO A 846 3.29 13.72 -20.11
N ALA A 847 4.50 13.24 -20.42
CA ALA A 847 5.65 14.11 -20.73
C ALA A 847 5.39 14.98 -21.97
N LEU A 848 4.76 14.39 -23.01
CA LEU A 848 4.38 15.09 -24.23
C LEU A 848 3.30 16.16 -23.95
N ILE A 849 2.26 15.81 -23.17
CA ILE A 849 1.20 16.76 -22.77
C ILE A 849 1.80 17.93 -22.00
N MET A 850 2.69 17.65 -21.03
CA MET A 850 3.39 18.70 -20.28
C MET A 850 4.27 19.58 -21.18
N LEU A 851 4.96 19.00 -22.16
CA LEU A 851 5.75 19.75 -23.13
C LEU A 851 4.85 20.68 -23.96
N ILE A 852 3.71 20.23 -24.43
CA ILE A 852 2.74 21.04 -25.18
C ILE A 852 2.23 22.19 -24.30
N LEU A 853 1.90 21.92 -23.05
CA LEU A 853 1.46 22.93 -22.09
C LEU A 853 2.54 24.00 -21.87
N PHE A 854 3.78 23.60 -21.64
CA PHE A 854 4.90 24.55 -21.48
C PHE A 854 5.20 25.32 -22.77
N LEU A 855 5.06 24.71 -23.96
CA LEU A 855 5.20 25.42 -25.23
C LEU A 855 4.10 26.49 -25.42
N ALA A 856 2.85 26.18 -25.06
CA ALA A 856 1.76 27.15 -25.06
C ALA A 856 2.06 28.33 -24.13
N LEU A 857 2.59 28.06 -22.94
CA LEU A 857 2.99 29.07 -21.99
C LEU A 857 4.23 29.91 -22.46
N ALA A 858 5.15 29.26 -23.17
CA ALA A 858 6.30 29.92 -23.77
C ALA A 858 5.89 30.98 -24.83
N PHE A 859 4.69 30.80 -25.38
CA PHE A 859 4.07 31.80 -26.26
C PHE A 859 3.27 32.86 -25.49
N ILE A 860 2.38 32.42 -24.57
CA ILE A 860 1.43 33.32 -23.88
C ILE A 860 2.14 34.27 -22.91
N VAL A 861 3.04 33.75 -22.05
CA VAL A 861 3.64 34.50 -20.96
C VAL A 861 4.47 35.71 -21.44
N PRO A 862 5.37 35.58 -22.46
CA PRO A 862 6.11 36.74 -22.98
C PRO A 862 5.19 37.79 -23.61
N VAL A 863 4.10 37.38 -24.27
CA VAL A 863 3.15 38.30 -24.91
C VAL A 863 2.41 39.11 -23.86
N VAL A 864 1.90 38.48 -22.81
CA VAL A 864 1.18 39.16 -21.72
C VAL A 864 2.13 40.04 -20.93
N ALA A 865 3.31 39.52 -20.59
CA ALA A 865 4.31 40.31 -19.85
C ALA A 865 4.76 41.55 -20.60
N LEU A 866 5.06 41.46 -21.89
CA LEU A 866 5.44 42.63 -22.72
C LEU A 866 4.28 43.64 -22.85
N ARG A 867 3.02 43.20 -22.91
CA ARG A 867 1.86 44.14 -22.93
C ARG A 867 1.80 44.93 -21.62
N LEU A 868 1.99 44.29 -20.48
CA LEU A 868 1.99 44.95 -19.17
C LEU A 868 3.15 45.96 -19.02
N PHE A 869 4.30 45.74 -19.69
CA PHE A 869 5.47 46.58 -19.62
C PHE A 869 5.51 47.69 -20.67
N ASN A 870 4.80 47.55 -21.79
CA ASN A 870 4.82 48.55 -22.87
C ASN A 870 3.92 49.78 -22.62
N ASN A 871 3.25 49.85 -21.46
CA ASN A 871 2.40 50.99 -21.09
C ASN A 871 3.17 52.30 -20.82
N ARG A 872 4.52 52.30 -20.84
CA ARG A 872 5.39 53.51 -20.69
C ARG A 872 6.17 53.78 -21.96
N SER A 873 6.42 55.04 -22.28
CA SER A 873 7.20 55.43 -23.46
C SER A 873 8.65 54.94 -23.40
N VAL A 874 9.33 54.77 -24.54
CA VAL A 874 10.74 54.33 -24.61
C VAL A 874 11.66 55.35 -23.88
N VAL A 875 11.37 56.63 -23.99
CA VAL A 875 12.11 57.71 -23.31
C VAL A 875 11.97 57.62 -21.80
N GLU A 876 10.79 57.36 -21.30
CA GLU A 876 10.51 57.20 -19.87
C GLU A 876 11.21 55.96 -19.28
N ARG A 877 11.32 54.86 -20.08
CA ARG A 877 12.04 53.64 -19.70
C ARG A 877 13.57 53.81 -19.69
N LEU A 878 14.13 54.73 -20.47
CA LEU A 878 15.54 55.08 -20.44
C LEU A 878 15.87 55.98 -19.24
N ARG A 879 14.96 56.90 -18.87
CA ARG A 879 15.09 57.82 -17.73
C ARG A 879 14.95 57.21 -16.34
N VAL A 880 14.31 56.08 -16.20
CA VAL A 880 14.09 55.42 -14.88
C VAL A 880 15.41 54.98 -14.21
N ASN A 881 16.55 55.10 -14.85
CA ASN A 881 17.87 54.82 -14.26
C ASN A 881 18.72 56.08 -13.97
N GLU A 882 18.26 57.29 -14.29
CA GLU A 882 18.76 58.55 -13.75
C GLU A 882 17.93 58.94 -12.49
#